data_1ce8bc2f54e705c7688b7f561a9286c8
#
_entry.id   1ce8bc2f54e705c7688b7f561a9286c8
#
_cell.length_a   1.000
_cell.length_b   1.000
_cell.length_c   1.000
_cell.angle_alpha   90.00
_cell.angle_beta   90.00
_cell.angle_gamma   90.00
#
_symmetry.space_group_name_H-M   'P 1'
#
loop_
_entity.id
_entity.type
_entity.pdbx_description
1 polymer ?
#
loop_
_entity_poly.entity_id
_entity_poly.type
_entity_poly.pdbx_seq_one_letter_code
_entity_poly.pdbx_strand_id
1 'polypeptide(L)'
;MPKSLFVDPSEVRKPGKVTFNEIPVNQYNKTVKEELESGKYTKEDLIRIFRDMTVLREFETMLNLIKTQGGYNGIDHTYPGHAHLSTGQEAACVGQAYLLDENDFAFGSHRSHSEILAKALSTINKMSDEQLMGVMENFLEGKCLRSTQRLGECKDVKELAIRFILYGTLSEIFARETGFHMGMGGSMHAFFLPFGIYPNNAIVGGSATISTGAALYKKVNNKKGIVVCNIGDASMARGPVWEALNFSAMDQYKTLWESHNDGMPILYNIFNNSYGMGDQTRGETMGQGNMSRIASGVSPTQFHAETVDGFNPLAVIDAMERKLELLRNGQGPVMLETITYRFSGHSVSDQNAYRTKEEIDAWKEVDPITVYPAKLIEAGVMTQEEVDAILKETSERMTMICRAAADPEISPYCDFKKDPAVVERMMYSNQKVEKFDDREPEVSCPKEEAEGYKKIKAKERSPIGADGKPVSKMKLYNLRDALSEVIYDRFYEDPTLIAYGEDCRDWGGAFAVYRGMMDALPHCRLFNSPLAEGSIVGTAVGYALSGGRALVELMYADFIGCAGDEIFNQMSKWQSMSAGILKMPVVLRVSVGSKYGAQHSQDWTALCAHIPGLKVCFPATPWEAKGLMETALMGTDPVVFFESQRIYDVGEQFHEGGVPAERYEITIGDTNKVRDGKDVTILTIGAALYRAVDAAKTLSEKYGMEADIINIHSLVPLDYTNIFESVRKTGKVILVSDACARGSFMNDVARNITEHCFDDLDAPPVVVGAKNWITPPFEFDEFFFPQASWILDAIHEKLVPLPGYTAEANSCDEQEALRRSKAGV
;
A
#
# COMPACT_ATOMS: atom_id res chain seq x y z
N MET A 1 30.53 -6.53 -11.02
CA MET A 1 30.90 -5.44 -10.10
C MET A 1 31.09 -6.01 -8.71
N PRO A 2 32.02 -5.51 -7.92
CA PRO A 2 32.24 -5.97 -6.56
C PRO A 2 31.00 -5.67 -5.71
N LYS A 3 30.64 -6.58 -4.85
CA LYS A 3 29.68 -6.37 -3.79
C LYS A 3 30.27 -5.42 -2.74
N SER A 4 29.46 -4.91 -1.83
CA SER A 4 29.89 -4.04 -0.74
C SER A 4 30.90 -4.69 0.20
N LEU A 5 30.85 -6.01 0.31
CA LEU A 5 31.67 -6.80 1.23
C LEU A 5 32.29 -8.01 0.52
N PHE A 6 33.60 -8.18 0.65
CA PHE A 6 34.27 -9.44 0.31
C PHE A 6 34.09 -10.43 1.46
N VAL A 7 33.44 -11.55 1.19
CA VAL A 7 33.26 -12.63 2.18
C VAL A 7 34.45 -13.54 2.13
N ASP A 8 35.34 -13.41 3.10
CA ASP A 8 36.53 -14.30 3.26
C ASP A 8 36.16 -15.55 4.05
N PRO A 9 36.24 -16.76 3.46
CA PRO A 9 35.91 -17.99 4.14
C PRO A 9 36.77 -18.26 5.40
N SER A 10 38.00 -17.74 5.45
CA SER A 10 38.88 -17.88 6.59
C SER A 10 38.44 -17.04 7.79
N GLU A 11 37.84 -15.85 7.51
CA GLU A 11 37.33 -14.97 8.54
C GLU A 11 35.96 -15.41 9.07
N VAL A 12 35.01 -15.70 8.18
CA VAL A 12 33.62 -16.05 8.59
C VAL A 12 33.55 -17.43 9.29
N ARG A 13 34.56 -18.26 9.14
CA ARG A 13 34.64 -19.58 9.79
C ARG A 13 35.44 -19.59 11.09
N LYS A 14 35.98 -18.45 11.52
CA LYS A 14 36.69 -18.36 12.81
C LYS A 14 35.73 -18.56 13.98
N PRO A 15 36.13 -19.27 15.02
CA PRO A 15 35.39 -19.29 16.28
C PRO A 15 35.26 -17.89 16.86
N GLY A 16 34.06 -17.57 17.37
CA GLY A 16 33.79 -16.26 17.95
C GLY A 16 32.52 -16.24 18.82
N LYS A 17 32.08 -15.07 19.20
CA LYS A 17 30.83 -14.82 19.94
C LYS A 17 30.10 -13.67 19.29
N VAL A 18 28.78 -13.79 19.21
CA VAL A 18 27.88 -12.66 18.87
C VAL A 18 27.51 -11.96 20.16
N THR A 19 27.67 -10.65 20.18
CA THR A 19 27.24 -9.78 21.30
C THR A 19 26.07 -8.89 20.86
N PHE A 20 25.22 -8.53 21.80
CA PHE A 20 24.07 -7.65 21.59
C PHE A 20 24.29 -6.35 22.34
N ASN A 21 23.71 -5.24 21.85
CA ASN A 21 23.73 -3.99 22.52
C ASN A 21 22.92 -4.06 23.83
N GLU A 22 23.36 -3.33 24.84
CA GLU A 22 22.51 -3.05 26.02
C GLU A 22 21.31 -2.20 25.62
N ILE A 23 20.16 -2.51 26.20
CA ILE A 23 18.91 -1.81 25.94
C ILE A 23 18.47 -1.13 27.22
N PRO A 24 18.41 0.20 27.29
CA PRO A 24 17.93 0.93 28.46
C PRO A 24 16.46 0.61 28.76
N VAL A 25 16.13 0.47 30.04
CA VAL A 25 14.78 0.21 30.54
C VAL A 25 14.45 1.22 31.65
N ASN A 26 13.37 1.99 31.47
CA ASN A 26 12.82 2.91 32.47
C ASN A 26 13.88 3.85 33.10
N GLN A 27 14.62 4.56 32.25
CA GLN A 27 15.75 5.39 32.68
C GLN A 27 15.35 6.69 33.39
N TYR A 28 14.09 7.13 33.23
CA TYR A 28 13.60 8.37 33.81
C TYR A 28 13.38 8.23 35.32
N ASN A 29 13.99 9.11 36.09
CA ASN A 29 13.93 9.08 37.57
C ASN A 29 13.71 10.46 38.24
N LYS A 30 13.29 11.47 37.45
CA LYS A 30 13.07 12.81 37.95
C LYS A 30 11.64 13.02 38.43
N THR A 31 11.49 13.92 39.40
CA THR A 31 10.20 14.41 39.86
C THR A 31 9.74 15.63 39.05
N VAL A 32 8.44 15.94 39.09
CA VAL A 32 7.87 17.16 38.51
C VAL A 32 8.57 18.42 39.04
N LYS A 33 8.88 18.44 40.33
CA LYS A 33 9.56 19.57 40.97
C LYS A 33 10.97 19.76 40.42
N GLU A 34 11.76 18.71 40.29
CA GLU A 34 13.10 18.75 39.71
C GLU A 34 13.07 19.21 38.24
N GLU A 35 12.10 18.78 37.46
CA GLU A 35 11.95 19.22 36.08
C GLU A 35 11.56 20.70 35.98
N LEU A 36 10.71 21.19 36.86
CA LEU A 36 10.38 22.62 36.95
C LEU A 36 11.58 23.47 37.40
N GLU A 37 12.32 23.02 38.42
CA GLU A 37 13.53 23.69 38.92
C GLU A 37 14.66 23.69 37.89
N SER A 38 14.76 22.69 37.05
CA SER A 38 15.72 22.62 35.95
C SER A 38 15.42 23.61 34.78
N GLY A 39 14.19 24.11 34.72
CA GLY A 39 13.71 24.97 33.64
C GLY A 39 13.43 24.26 32.35
N LYS A 40 13.42 22.91 32.34
CA LYS A 40 13.08 22.11 31.13
C LYS A 40 11.60 22.29 30.77
N TYR A 41 10.73 22.40 31.74
CA TYR A 41 9.30 22.67 31.55
C TYR A 41 8.86 23.91 32.30
N THR A 42 7.99 24.70 31.70
CA THR A 42 7.22 25.74 32.38
C THR A 42 6.01 25.11 33.12
N LYS A 43 5.37 25.85 34.00
CA LYS A 43 4.10 25.41 34.61
C LYS A 43 3.03 25.14 33.53
N GLU A 44 2.94 26.01 32.54
CA GLU A 44 1.96 25.88 31.45
C GLU A 44 2.22 24.63 30.61
N ASP A 45 3.48 24.26 30.34
CA ASP A 45 3.82 23.01 29.68
C ASP A 45 3.29 21.79 30.42
N LEU A 46 3.51 21.76 31.73
CA LEU A 46 3.07 20.65 32.58
C LEU A 46 1.53 20.57 32.66
N ILE A 47 0.86 21.71 32.78
CA ILE A 47 -0.61 21.80 32.76
C ILE A 47 -1.17 21.40 31.41
N ARG A 48 -0.53 21.80 30.33
CA ARG A 48 -0.91 21.40 28.96
C ARG A 48 -0.85 19.89 28.75
N ILE A 49 0.20 19.21 29.22
CA ILE A 49 0.31 17.74 29.18
C ILE A 49 -0.91 17.10 29.87
N PHE A 50 -1.33 17.62 31.05
CA PHE A 50 -2.52 17.13 31.74
C PHE A 50 -3.80 17.40 30.92
N ARG A 51 -3.96 18.61 30.42
CA ARG A 51 -5.10 19.03 29.58
C ARG A 51 -5.24 18.15 28.35
N ASP A 52 -4.14 17.87 27.64
CA ASP A 52 -4.13 17.02 26.47
C ASP A 52 -4.54 15.58 26.82
N MET A 53 -3.98 14.98 27.88
CA MET A 53 -4.41 13.66 28.36
C MET A 53 -5.90 13.60 28.70
N THR A 54 -6.43 14.67 29.32
CA THR A 54 -7.85 14.77 29.67
C THR A 54 -8.75 14.78 28.42
N VAL A 55 -8.35 15.49 27.38
CA VAL A 55 -9.08 15.49 26.09
C VAL A 55 -9.15 14.07 25.50
N LEU A 56 -8.05 13.35 25.49
CA LEU A 56 -8.00 11.97 25.00
C LEU A 56 -8.93 11.06 25.80
N ARG A 57 -8.84 11.11 27.12
CA ARG A 57 -9.67 10.30 28.03
C ARG A 57 -11.16 10.57 27.81
N GLU A 58 -11.57 11.83 27.70
CA GLU A 58 -12.97 12.20 27.55
C GLU A 58 -13.52 11.80 26.18
N PHE A 59 -12.71 11.91 25.12
CA PHE A 59 -13.08 11.42 23.80
C PHE A 59 -13.39 9.92 23.80
N GLU A 60 -12.52 9.12 24.41
CA GLU A 60 -12.72 7.67 24.53
C GLU A 60 -13.88 7.30 25.46
N THR A 61 -14.08 8.08 26.53
CA THR A 61 -15.21 7.92 27.45
C THR A 61 -16.53 8.18 26.73
N MET A 62 -16.62 9.24 25.94
CA MET A 62 -17.78 9.56 25.12
C MET A 62 -18.10 8.41 24.15
N LEU A 63 -17.10 7.91 23.40
CA LEU A 63 -17.31 6.79 22.47
C LEU A 63 -17.76 5.52 23.18
N ASN A 64 -17.20 5.24 24.35
CA ASN A 64 -17.60 4.10 25.17
C ASN A 64 -19.08 4.21 25.58
N LEU A 65 -19.51 5.36 26.08
CA LEU A 65 -20.89 5.60 26.53
C LEU A 65 -21.88 5.52 25.36
N ILE A 66 -21.57 6.10 24.21
CA ILE A 66 -22.39 6.01 23.00
C ILE A 66 -22.56 4.52 22.59
N LYS A 67 -21.49 3.73 22.65
CA LYS A 67 -21.53 2.30 22.27
C LYS A 67 -22.30 1.44 23.28
N THR A 68 -22.14 1.70 24.57
CA THR A 68 -22.68 0.85 25.65
C THR A 68 -24.03 1.29 26.16
N GLN A 69 -24.33 2.59 26.11
CA GLN A 69 -25.55 3.19 26.67
C GLN A 69 -26.45 3.86 25.63
N GLY A 70 -25.99 3.98 24.37
CA GLY A 70 -26.75 4.65 23.31
C GLY A 70 -26.75 6.16 23.40
N GLY A 71 -25.88 6.78 24.18
CA GLY A 71 -25.81 8.23 24.31
C GLY A 71 -24.71 8.74 25.21
N TYR A 72 -24.52 10.07 25.21
CA TYR A 72 -23.52 10.77 25.99
C TYR A 72 -24.05 12.15 26.43
N ASN A 73 -24.03 12.43 27.73
CA ASN A 73 -24.45 13.72 28.31
C ASN A 73 -25.79 14.26 27.80
N GLY A 74 -26.80 13.38 27.71
CA GLY A 74 -28.14 13.73 27.22
C GLY A 74 -28.26 13.86 25.69
N ILE A 75 -27.29 13.38 24.95
CA ILE A 75 -27.32 13.27 23.47
C ILE A 75 -27.51 11.80 23.12
N ASP A 76 -28.66 11.46 22.55
CA ASP A 76 -28.94 10.12 22.07
C ASP A 76 -28.28 9.92 20.69
N HIS A 77 -27.45 8.90 20.60
CA HIS A 77 -26.83 8.51 19.32
C HIS A 77 -26.44 7.02 19.34
N THR A 78 -26.73 6.34 18.23
CA THR A 78 -26.35 4.95 18.04
C THR A 78 -25.20 4.85 17.02
N TYR A 79 -24.10 4.29 17.45
CA TYR A 79 -22.95 4.01 16.57
C TYR A 79 -22.73 2.49 16.43
N PRO A 80 -23.12 1.87 15.30
CA PRO A 80 -22.99 0.43 15.10
C PRO A 80 -21.56 -0.01 14.74
N GLY A 81 -20.69 0.92 14.30
CA GLY A 81 -19.32 0.65 13.88
C GLY A 81 -18.43 0.09 14.99
N HIS A 82 -17.27 -0.42 14.63
CA HIS A 82 -16.26 -0.87 15.58
C HIS A 82 -15.55 0.33 16.23
N ALA A 83 -15.21 0.19 17.51
CA ALA A 83 -14.34 1.12 18.22
C ALA A 83 -13.40 0.34 19.14
N HIS A 84 -12.11 0.69 19.08
CA HIS A 84 -11.06 0.13 19.91
C HIS A 84 -10.51 1.25 20.78
N LEU A 85 -10.92 1.28 22.05
CA LEU A 85 -10.60 2.39 22.92
C LEU A 85 -9.17 2.31 23.45
N SER A 86 -8.48 3.43 23.46
CA SER A 86 -7.12 3.59 23.99
C SER A 86 -7.07 4.09 25.43
N THR A 87 -8.18 3.98 26.17
CA THR A 87 -8.28 4.36 27.60
C THR A 87 -7.21 3.65 28.42
N GLY A 88 -6.37 4.41 29.10
CA GLY A 88 -5.19 3.96 29.84
C GLY A 88 -3.86 4.18 29.12
N GLN A 89 -3.87 4.66 27.86
CA GLN A 89 -2.67 4.91 27.05
C GLN A 89 -2.41 6.41 26.81
N GLU A 90 -3.15 7.30 27.48
CA GLU A 90 -3.12 8.75 27.25
C GLU A 90 -1.74 9.36 27.49
N ALA A 91 -1.06 8.96 28.58
CA ALA A 91 0.27 9.46 28.91
C ALA A 91 1.32 9.05 27.87
N ALA A 92 1.24 7.81 27.38
CA ALA A 92 2.10 7.32 26.32
C ALA A 92 1.90 8.09 25.02
N CYS A 93 0.65 8.33 24.59
CA CYS A 93 0.32 9.06 23.38
C CYS A 93 0.72 10.54 23.45
N VAL A 94 0.39 11.22 24.54
CA VAL A 94 0.75 12.64 24.73
C VAL A 94 2.28 12.79 24.84
N GLY A 95 2.95 11.92 25.61
CA GLY A 95 4.40 11.93 25.75
C GLY A 95 5.12 11.72 24.43
N GLN A 96 4.66 10.77 23.60
CA GLN A 96 5.21 10.53 22.28
C GLN A 96 5.04 11.75 21.35
N ALA A 97 3.86 12.35 21.34
CA ALA A 97 3.53 13.43 20.42
C ALA A 97 4.14 14.78 20.80
N TYR A 98 4.48 14.98 22.07
CA TYR A 98 4.85 16.28 22.65
C TYR A 98 5.95 17.00 21.88
N LEU A 99 6.96 16.29 21.35
CA LEU A 99 8.09 16.86 20.61
C LEU A 99 7.87 16.85 19.07
N LEU A 100 6.80 16.25 18.58
CA LEU A 100 6.51 16.13 17.14
C LEU A 100 5.77 17.36 16.63
N ASP A 101 6.03 17.73 15.38
CA ASP A 101 5.37 18.83 14.64
C ASP A 101 4.73 18.34 13.31
N GLU A 102 4.22 19.25 12.49
CA GLU A 102 3.55 18.93 11.23
C GLU A 102 4.45 18.20 10.21
N ASN A 103 5.77 18.33 10.36
CA ASN A 103 6.74 17.65 9.49
C ASN A 103 6.99 16.20 9.92
N ASP A 104 6.64 15.81 11.13
CA ASP A 104 6.79 14.44 11.62
C ASP A 104 5.53 13.63 11.29
N PHE A 105 5.69 12.51 10.61
CA PHE A 105 4.55 11.66 10.21
C PHE A 105 4.30 10.59 11.26
N ALA A 106 3.05 10.45 11.70
CA ALA A 106 2.64 9.43 12.65
C ALA A 106 1.63 8.49 12.01
N PHE A 107 1.99 7.22 11.90
CA PHE A 107 1.10 6.13 11.49
C PHE A 107 0.58 5.41 12.73
N GLY A 108 -0.70 5.06 12.72
CA GLY A 108 -1.37 4.46 13.85
C GLY A 108 -1.75 3.00 13.68
N SER A 109 -2.14 2.36 14.77
CA SER A 109 -2.77 1.05 14.82
C SER A 109 -4.30 1.15 14.70
N HIS A 110 -5.00 0.03 14.85
CA HIS A 110 -6.47 0.03 14.97
C HIS A 110 -6.99 0.73 16.24
N ARG A 111 -6.13 0.97 17.26
CA ARG A 111 -6.42 1.59 18.56
C ARG A 111 -5.76 2.96 18.68
N SER A 112 -6.06 3.85 17.76
CA SER A 112 -5.23 5.05 17.55
C SER A 112 -5.93 6.39 17.77
N HIS A 113 -7.13 6.45 18.33
CA HIS A 113 -7.79 7.75 18.57
C HIS A 113 -6.91 8.68 19.40
N SER A 114 -6.32 8.16 20.51
CA SER A 114 -5.40 8.95 21.35
C SER A 114 -4.11 9.32 20.61
N GLU A 115 -3.56 8.45 19.76
CA GLU A 115 -2.38 8.73 18.94
C GLU A 115 -2.66 9.90 17.95
N ILE A 116 -3.80 9.86 17.27
CA ILE A 116 -4.28 10.88 16.34
C ILE A 116 -4.47 12.23 17.05
N LEU A 117 -5.22 12.22 18.15
CA LEU A 117 -5.57 13.45 18.88
C LEU A 117 -4.35 14.06 19.58
N ALA A 118 -3.48 13.24 20.20
CA ALA A 118 -2.24 13.73 20.82
C ALA A 118 -1.32 14.41 19.78
N LYS A 119 -1.15 13.77 18.60
CA LYS A 119 -0.35 14.34 17.50
C LYS A 119 -0.95 15.66 17.00
N ALA A 120 -2.29 15.70 16.85
CA ALA A 120 -2.99 16.92 16.44
C ALA A 120 -2.81 18.06 17.45
N LEU A 121 -3.02 17.80 18.75
CA LEU A 121 -2.88 18.80 19.82
C LEU A 121 -1.44 19.34 19.89
N SER A 122 -0.44 18.46 19.75
CA SER A 122 0.96 18.86 19.69
C SER A 122 1.25 19.77 18.48
N THR A 123 0.74 19.41 17.31
CA THR A 123 0.91 20.19 16.07
C THR A 123 0.22 21.56 16.16
N ILE A 124 -1.04 21.61 16.63
CA ILE A 124 -1.79 22.86 16.84
C ILE A 124 -1.02 23.81 17.76
N ASN A 125 -0.41 23.28 18.82
CA ASN A 125 0.33 24.11 19.76
C ASN A 125 1.57 24.78 19.13
N LYS A 126 2.17 24.16 18.11
CA LYS A 126 3.41 24.62 17.46
C LYS A 126 3.18 25.48 16.21
N MET A 127 2.05 25.29 15.53
CA MET A 127 1.71 26.06 14.33
C MET A 127 1.24 27.49 14.70
N SER A 128 1.47 28.43 13.80
CA SER A 128 0.93 29.79 13.90
C SER A 128 -0.59 29.81 13.58
N ASP A 129 -1.27 30.84 14.07
CA ASP A 129 -2.69 31.05 13.78
C ASP A 129 -2.98 31.13 12.27
N GLU A 130 -2.09 31.78 11.50
CA GLU A 130 -2.21 31.88 10.05
C GLU A 130 -2.09 30.50 9.37
N GLN A 131 -1.12 29.68 9.79
CA GLN A 131 -0.96 28.33 9.25
C GLN A 131 -2.16 27.45 9.59
N LEU A 132 -2.67 27.50 10.82
CA LEU A 132 -3.86 26.76 11.25
C LEU A 132 -5.10 27.14 10.43
N MET A 133 -5.34 28.46 10.28
CA MET A 133 -6.48 28.93 9.46
C MET A 133 -6.33 28.48 8.01
N GLY A 134 -5.15 28.64 7.41
CA GLY A 134 -4.89 28.21 6.04
C GLY A 134 -5.16 26.71 5.81
N VAL A 135 -4.79 25.86 6.76
CA VAL A 135 -5.10 24.42 6.71
C VAL A 135 -6.61 24.17 6.79
N MET A 136 -7.30 24.77 7.78
CA MET A 136 -8.73 24.52 7.99
C MET A 136 -9.61 25.06 6.85
N GLU A 137 -9.25 26.18 6.25
CA GLU A 137 -9.97 26.80 5.12
C GLU A 137 -9.80 26.01 3.82
N ASN A 138 -8.60 25.49 3.56
CA ASN A 138 -8.30 24.79 2.32
C ASN A 138 -8.70 23.30 2.35
N PHE A 139 -8.73 22.67 3.52
CA PHE A 139 -9.06 21.25 3.60
C PHE A 139 -10.53 20.99 3.24
N LEU A 140 -10.75 20.17 2.19
CA LEU A 140 -12.09 19.89 1.62
C LEU A 140 -12.92 21.19 1.43
N GLU A 141 -12.26 22.21 0.88
CA GLU A 141 -12.90 23.54 0.64
C GLU A 141 -13.54 24.14 1.89
N GLY A 142 -12.98 23.90 3.07
CA GLY A 142 -13.45 24.37 4.36
C GLY A 142 -14.76 23.72 4.85
N LYS A 143 -15.18 22.61 4.32
CA LYS A 143 -16.44 21.93 4.70
C LYS A 143 -16.49 21.59 6.19
N CYS A 144 -15.46 20.94 6.72
CA CYS A 144 -15.34 20.63 8.14
C CYS A 144 -15.27 21.91 9.00
N LEU A 145 -14.55 22.94 8.55
CA LEU A 145 -14.45 24.22 9.24
C LEU A 145 -15.82 24.91 9.40
N ARG A 146 -16.60 24.99 8.30
CA ARG A 146 -17.95 25.59 8.37
C ARG A 146 -18.88 24.90 9.35
N SER A 147 -18.79 23.58 9.45
CA SER A 147 -19.56 22.83 10.46
C SER A 147 -19.03 23.10 11.89
N THR A 148 -17.70 23.16 12.05
CA THR A 148 -17.08 23.49 13.35
C THR A 148 -17.47 24.89 13.83
N GLN A 149 -17.53 25.88 12.95
CA GLN A 149 -17.93 27.27 13.28
C GLN A 149 -19.38 27.38 13.80
N ARG A 150 -20.25 26.43 13.46
CA ARG A 150 -21.62 26.37 14.02
C ARG A 150 -21.67 26.01 15.51
N LEU A 151 -20.55 25.55 16.09
CA LEU A 151 -20.43 25.21 17.51
C LEU A 151 -20.36 26.45 18.42
N GLY A 152 -20.31 27.65 17.87
CA GLY A 152 -20.23 28.92 18.59
C GLY A 152 -18.87 29.59 18.52
N GLU A 153 -18.78 30.78 19.10
CA GLU A 153 -17.54 31.57 19.11
C GLU A 153 -16.39 30.84 19.82
N CYS A 154 -15.19 31.00 19.30
CA CYS A 154 -13.93 30.52 19.90
C CYS A 154 -13.12 31.71 20.43
N LYS A 155 -12.40 31.53 21.52
CA LYS A 155 -11.57 32.58 22.08
C LYS A 155 -10.37 32.97 21.22
N ASP A 156 -9.85 31.99 20.48
CA ASP A 156 -8.71 32.13 19.58
C ASP A 156 -8.71 31.05 18.50
N VAL A 157 -7.77 31.13 17.57
CA VAL A 157 -7.62 30.19 16.43
C VAL A 157 -7.22 28.78 16.91
N LYS A 158 -6.44 28.67 17.97
CA LYS A 158 -6.03 27.36 18.50
C LYS A 158 -7.22 26.61 19.09
N GLU A 159 -8.10 27.29 19.82
CA GLU A 159 -9.36 26.68 20.29
C GLU A 159 -10.24 26.23 19.12
N LEU A 160 -10.34 27.03 18.06
CA LEU A 160 -11.05 26.63 16.84
C LEU A 160 -10.41 25.39 16.20
N ALA A 161 -9.09 25.31 16.11
CA ALA A 161 -8.37 24.16 15.56
C ALA A 161 -8.56 22.90 16.42
N ILE A 162 -8.59 23.03 17.75
CA ILE A 162 -8.91 21.90 18.66
C ILE A 162 -10.32 21.40 18.40
N ARG A 163 -11.30 22.30 18.30
CA ARG A 163 -12.69 21.90 17.97
C ARG A 163 -12.79 21.28 16.60
N PHE A 164 -12.07 21.81 15.61
CA PHE A 164 -12.02 21.28 14.25
C PHE A 164 -11.50 19.83 14.20
N ILE A 165 -10.40 19.55 14.90
CA ILE A 165 -9.82 18.21 14.96
C ILE A 165 -10.75 17.22 15.68
N LEU A 166 -11.31 17.62 16.84
CA LEU A 166 -12.23 16.77 17.59
C LEU A 166 -13.51 16.48 16.81
N TYR A 167 -14.09 17.51 16.19
CA TYR A 167 -15.28 17.39 15.37
C TYR A 167 -15.04 16.56 14.12
N GLY A 168 -13.96 16.85 13.36
CA GLY A 168 -13.64 16.14 12.15
C GLY A 168 -13.35 14.66 12.39
N THR A 169 -12.60 14.32 13.46
CA THR A 169 -12.34 12.94 13.86
C THR A 169 -13.63 12.22 14.26
N LEU A 170 -14.48 12.84 15.07
CA LEU A 170 -15.74 12.22 15.49
C LEU A 170 -16.73 12.07 14.33
N SER A 171 -16.79 13.07 13.45
CA SER A 171 -17.60 13.02 12.23
C SER A 171 -17.15 11.90 11.29
N GLU A 172 -15.83 11.66 11.17
CA GLU A 172 -15.30 10.53 10.42
C GLU A 172 -15.72 9.19 11.03
N ILE A 173 -15.59 9.06 12.36
CA ILE A 173 -16.02 7.86 13.09
C ILE A 173 -17.52 7.59 12.90
N PHE A 174 -18.36 8.64 12.92
CA PHE A 174 -19.81 8.54 12.73
C PHE A 174 -20.23 8.43 11.24
N ALA A 175 -19.28 8.23 10.32
CA ALA A 175 -19.52 8.12 8.88
C ALA A 175 -20.20 9.36 8.27
N ARG A 176 -19.87 10.56 8.74
CA ARG A 176 -20.45 11.82 8.28
C ARG A 176 -19.65 12.41 7.11
N GLU A 177 -20.35 12.99 6.16
CA GLU A 177 -19.75 13.68 5.00
C GLU A 177 -18.83 14.86 5.39
N THR A 178 -19.00 15.38 6.61
CA THR A 178 -18.20 16.46 7.19
C THR A 178 -16.93 15.97 7.90
N GLY A 179 -16.73 14.67 7.99
CA GLY A 179 -15.48 14.03 8.48
C GLY A 179 -14.32 14.23 7.51
N PHE A 180 -13.10 13.93 7.95
CA PHE A 180 -11.89 14.17 7.17
C PHE A 180 -11.81 13.38 5.86
N HIS A 181 -12.49 12.25 5.77
CA HIS A 181 -12.57 11.40 4.59
C HIS A 181 -14.03 11.14 4.18
N MET A 182 -14.91 12.12 4.42
CA MET A 182 -16.35 12.03 4.12
C MET A 182 -17.02 10.81 4.76
N GLY A 183 -16.47 10.31 5.88
CA GLY A 183 -16.95 9.15 6.61
C GLY A 183 -16.55 7.79 6.02
N MET A 184 -15.66 7.75 5.02
CA MET A 184 -15.23 6.51 4.36
C MET A 184 -14.22 5.71 5.19
N GLY A 185 -13.46 6.35 6.08
CA GLY A 185 -12.45 5.71 6.91
C GLY A 185 -13.02 5.09 8.19
N GLY A 186 -13.94 5.75 8.84
CA GLY A 186 -14.47 5.35 10.14
C GLY A 186 -13.43 5.37 11.26
N SER A 187 -13.67 4.61 12.35
CA SER A 187 -12.84 4.62 13.55
C SER A 187 -11.40 4.15 13.34
N MET A 188 -11.18 3.17 12.45
CA MET A 188 -9.87 2.54 12.27
C MET A 188 -9.05 3.14 11.10
N HIS A 189 -9.56 4.17 10.44
CA HIS A 189 -8.90 4.86 9.33
C HIS A 189 -9.17 6.38 9.40
N ALA A 190 -9.20 6.93 10.62
CA ALA A 190 -9.30 8.37 10.83
C ALA A 190 -7.90 8.98 10.91
N PHE A 191 -7.56 9.90 10.00
CA PHE A 191 -6.26 10.56 9.95
C PHE A 191 -6.40 11.98 9.36
N PHE A 192 -5.34 12.78 9.46
CA PHE A 192 -5.38 14.17 8.98
C PHE A 192 -3.97 14.59 8.51
N LEU A 193 -3.70 14.41 7.22
CA LEU A 193 -2.37 14.62 6.61
C LEU A 193 -1.76 16.00 6.87
N PRO A 194 -2.53 17.12 6.83
CA PRO A 194 -1.94 18.44 7.05
C PRO A 194 -1.24 18.63 8.39
N PHE A 195 -1.58 17.80 9.40
CA PHE A 195 -0.91 17.82 10.70
C PHE A 195 0.09 16.67 10.88
N GLY A 196 0.50 16.01 9.80
CA GLY A 196 1.40 14.87 9.85
C GLY A 196 0.77 13.61 10.44
N ILE A 197 -0.56 13.55 10.54
CA ILE A 197 -1.28 12.37 10.98
C ILE A 197 -1.59 11.52 9.75
N TYR A 198 -0.85 10.44 9.62
CA TYR A 198 -0.94 9.49 8.51
C TYR A 198 -1.86 8.32 8.85
N PRO A 199 -2.19 7.44 7.89
CA PRO A 199 -3.16 6.39 8.11
C PRO A 199 -2.93 5.54 9.37
N ASN A 200 -3.97 5.40 10.18
CA ASN A 200 -4.10 4.31 11.14
C ASN A 200 -4.70 3.09 10.42
N ASN A 201 -4.37 1.89 10.87
CA ASN A 201 -4.57 0.68 10.07
C ASN A 201 -5.30 -0.41 10.85
N ALA A 202 -6.42 -0.87 10.29
CA ALA A 202 -7.19 -1.98 10.85
C ALA A 202 -6.45 -3.33 10.74
N ILE A 203 -5.58 -3.47 9.74
CA ILE A 203 -4.77 -4.67 9.58
C ILE A 203 -3.63 -4.64 10.60
N VAL A 204 -3.66 -5.58 11.54
CA VAL A 204 -2.66 -5.70 12.61
C VAL A 204 -1.25 -5.80 12.02
N GLY A 205 -0.36 -4.89 12.39
CA GLY A 205 1.01 -4.81 11.87
C GLY A 205 1.17 -4.20 10.48
N GLY A 206 0.07 -3.90 9.76
CA GLY A 206 0.13 -3.32 8.41
C GLY A 206 0.74 -1.92 8.36
N SER A 207 0.75 -1.18 9.47
CA SER A 207 1.43 0.11 9.54
C SER A 207 2.95 0.03 9.41
N ALA A 208 3.57 -1.12 9.72
CA ALA A 208 5.03 -1.25 9.72
C ALA A 208 5.63 -1.05 8.33
N THR A 209 5.12 -1.75 7.32
CA THR A 209 5.63 -1.65 5.95
C THR A 209 5.34 -0.28 5.34
N ILE A 210 4.12 0.24 5.50
CA ILE A 210 3.74 1.55 4.93
C ILE A 210 4.48 2.72 5.58
N SER A 211 4.69 2.70 6.89
CA SER A 211 5.47 3.75 7.58
C SER A 211 6.95 3.72 7.18
N THR A 212 7.51 2.52 6.95
CA THR A 212 8.87 2.36 6.40
C THR A 212 8.98 3.01 5.02
N GLY A 213 7.96 2.87 4.17
CA GLY A 213 7.90 3.54 2.87
C GLY A 213 7.82 5.07 2.98
N ALA A 214 7.07 5.58 3.94
CA ALA A 214 7.04 7.02 4.23
C ALA A 214 8.40 7.55 4.71
N ALA A 215 9.13 6.76 5.51
CA ALA A 215 10.49 7.11 5.93
C ALA A 215 11.47 7.07 4.74
N LEU A 216 11.33 6.10 3.85
CA LEU A 216 12.09 6.04 2.60
C LEU A 216 11.81 7.29 1.73
N TYR A 217 10.55 7.73 1.64
CA TYR A 217 10.19 8.96 0.95
C TYR A 217 10.91 10.18 1.52
N LYS A 218 10.91 10.35 2.85
CA LYS A 218 11.62 11.44 3.51
C LYS A 218 13.11 11.39 3.22
N LYS A 219 13.71 10.20 3.33
CA LYS A 219 15.14 9.98 3.07
C LYS A 219 15.52 10.33 1.63
N VAL A 220 14.88 9.75 0.64
CA VAL A 220 15.18 9.95 -0.79
C VAL A 220 14.89 11.39 -1.25
N ASN A 221 13.88 12.04 -0.69
CA ASN A 221 13.44 13.36 -1.13
C ASN A 221 13.88 14.50 -0.19
N ASN A 222 14.80 14.24 0.74
CA ASN A 222 15.31 15.24 1.70
C ASN A 222 14.19 16.00 2.45
N LYS A 223 13.11 15.30 2.82
CA LYS A 223 11.99 15.91 3.54
C LYS A 223 12.30 15.98 5.03
N LYS A 224 11.97 17.12 5.64
CA LYS A 224 12.14 17.34 7.09
C LYS A 224 11.29 16.38 7.92
N GLY A 225 11.70 16.17 9.18
CA GLY A 225 10.99 15.38 10.15
C GLY A 225 11.26 13.88 10.03
N ILE A 226 10.66 13.14 10.95
CA ILE A 226 10.80 11.70 11.09
C ILE A 226 9.45 11.00 10.83
N VAL A 227 9.47 9.67 10.83
CA VAL A 227 8.25 8.86 10.78
C VAL A 227 8.13 8.06 12.08
N VAL A 228 6.96 8.09 12.69
CA VAL A 228 6.58 7.24 13.83
C VAL A 228 5.64 6.16 13.33
N CYS A 229 5.99 4.91 13.58
CA CYS A 229 5.17 3.73 13.34
C CYS A 229 4.62 3.22 14.67
N ASN A 230 3.35 3.43 14.95
CA ASN A 230 2.69 2.89 16.15
C ASN A 230 2.08 1.52 15.86
N ILE A 231 2.52 0.51 16.55
CA ILE A 231 1.99 -0.86 16.51
C ILE A 231 1.83 -1.44 17.93
N GLY A 232 0.93 -2.41 18.08
CA GLY A 232 0.79 -3.15 19.33
C GLY A 232 1.85 -4.26 19.46
N ASP A 233 2.05 -4.72 20.71
CA ASP A 233 2.97 -5.82 21.03
C ASP A 233 2.64 -7.12 20.26
N ALA A 234 1.37 -7.50 20.17
CA ALA A 234 0.95 -8.66 19.38
C ALA A 234 1.24 -8.52 17.88
N SER A 235 1.33 -7.30 17.36
CA SER A 235 1.70 -7.03 15.96
C SER A 235 3.09 -7.53 15.61
N MET A 236 3.98 -7.61 16.60
CA MET A 236 5.35 -8.07 16.44
C MET A 236 5.48 -9.54 16.00
N ALA A 237 4.39 -10.30 16.03
CA ALA A 237 4.35 -11.67 15.48
C ALA A 237 4.16 -11.72 13.95
N ARG A 238 3.77 -10.60 13.30
CA ARG A 238 3.48 -10.57 11.87
C ARG A 238 4.75 -10.57 11.03
N GLY A 239 4.80 -11.45 9.99
CA GLY A 239 5.92 -11.52 9.04
C GLY A 239 6.31 -10.16 8.44
N PRO A 240 5.37 -9.39 7.85
CA PRO A 240 5.66 -8.07 7.27
C PRO A 240 6.26 -7.06 8.25
N VAL A 241 6.03 -7.20 9.57
CA VAL A 241 6.70 -6.35 10.58
C VAL A 241 8.21 -6.66 10.63
N TRP A 242 8.59 -7.94 10.65
CA TRP A 242 10.00 -8.36 10.62
C TRP A 242 10.69 -7.95 9.32
N GLU A 243 9.99 -8.07 8.20
CA GLU A 243 10.47 -7.60 6.91
C GLU A 243 10.73 -6.09 6.93
N ALA A 244 9.80 -5.29 7.48
CA ALA A 244 9.92 -3.84 7.59
C ALA A 244 11.12 -3.43 8.48
N LEU A 245 11.31 -4.12 9.61
CA LEU A 245 12.45 -3.88 10.49
C LEU A 245 13.77 -4.14 9.75
N ASN A 246 13.86 -5.27 9.04
CA ASN A 246 15.06 -5.60 8.24
C ASN A 246 15.25 -4.58 7.09
N PHE A 247 14.20 -4.25 6.35
CA PHE A 247 14.25 -3.28 5.25
C PHE A 247 14.74 -1.91 5.73
N SER A 248 14.26 -1.43 6.88
CA SER A 248 14.67 -0.13 7.42
C SER A 248 16.12 -0.08 7.91
N ALA A 249 16.71 -1.24 8.23
CA ALA A 249 18.06 -1.36 8.76
C ALA A 249 19.10 -1.88 7.72
N MET A 250 18.76 -1.93 6.43
CA MET A 250 19.70 -2.40 5.40
C MET A 250 21.00 -1.60 5.42
N ASP A 251 22.13 -2.30 5.46
CA ASP A 251 23.46 -1.69 5.46
C ASP A 251 23.74 -0.81 4.23
N GLN A 252 23.14 -1.14 3.09
CA GLN A 252 23.35 -0.39 1.85
C GLN A 252 23.04 1.09 1.96
N TYR A 253 22.13 1.50 2.83
CA TYR A 253 21.80 2.92 3.02
C TYR A 253 23.00 3.77 3.46
N LYS A 254 23.93 3.18 4.20
CA LYS A 254 25.11 3.84 4.72
C LYS A 254 26.40 3.45 3.98
N THR A 255 26.42 2.30 3.28
CA THR A 255 27.63 1.75 2.68
C THR A 255 27.69 1.85 1.17
N LEU A 256 26.54 1.89 0.48
CA LEU A 256 26.47 1.87 -0.98
C LEU A 256 25.84 3.12 -1.58
N TRP A 257 24.95 3.80 -0.86
CA TRP A 257 24.27 4.96 -1.39
C TRP A 257 25.24 6.15 -1.49
N GLU A 258 25.36 6.71 -2.68
CA GLU A 258 26.27 7.82 -3.00
C GLU A 258 25.77 9.15 -2.39
N SER A 259 24.45 9.33 -2.35
CA SER A 259 23.72 10.41 -1.71
C SER A 259 22.74 9.83 -0.69
N HIS A 260 22.20 10.65 0.21
CA HIS A 260 21.27 10.19 1.25
C HIS A 260 21.82 9.00 2.07
N ASN A 261 23.11 9.02 2.39
CA ASN A 261 23.85 7.91 3.01
C ASN A 261 23.76 7.88 4.54
N ASP A 262 22.65 8.35 5.08
CA ASP A 262 22.28 8.30 6.50
C ASP A 262 21.34 7.10 6.81
N GLY A 263 20.97 6.92 8.08
CA GLY A 263 20.03 5.91 8.49
C GLY A 263 18.58 6.27 8.15
N MET A 264 17.70 5.28 8.22
CA MET A 264 16.27 5.47 7.97
C MET A 264 15.64 6.34 9.08
N PRO A 265 14.93 7.45 8.77
CA PRO A 265 14.35 8.34 9.79
C PRO A 265 13.02 7.79 10.34
N ILE A 266 13.05 6.59 10.90
CA ILE A 266 11.86 5.90 11.44
C ILE A 266 12.03 5.47 12.89
N LEU A 267 10.98 5.72 13.67
CA LEU A 267 10.80 5.19 15.02
C LEU A 267 9.66 4.17 15.00
N TYR A 268 9.96 2.92 15.32
CA TYR A 268 8.96 1.91 15.62
C TYR A 268 8.61 1.99 17.11
N ASN A 269 7.42 2.48 17.41
CA ASN A 269 6.89 2.51 18.78
C ASN A 269 5.94 1.34 18.99
N ILE A 270 6.25 0.50 19.97
CA ILE A 270 5.47 -0.68 20.31
C ILE A 270 4.69 -0.36 21.58
N PHE A 271 3.37 -0.12 21.44
CA PHE A 271 2.47 -0.02 22.57
C PHE A 271 2.28 -1.42 23.18
N ASN A 272 3.08 -1.73 24.17
CA ASN A 272 3.04 -3.02 24.87
C ASN A 272 2.03 -2.96 26.02
N ASN A 273 0.83 -3.48 25.74
CA ASN A 273 -0.23 -3.62 26.74
C ASN A 273 -0.41 -5.08 27.21
N SER A 274 0.50 -5.95 26.85
CA SER A 274 0.59 -7.38 27.21
C SER A 274 -0.54 -8.26 26.69
N TYR A 275 -1.41 -7.76 25.78
CA TYR A 275 -2.54 -8.51 25.27
C TYR A 275 -2.75 -8.36 23.76
N GLY A 276 -2.85 -9.49 23.04
CA GLY A 276 -3.29 -9.59 21.66
C GLY A 276 -4.75 -10.05 21.60
N MET A 277 -5.70 -9.15 21.55
CA MET A 277 -7.12 -9.44 21.76
C MET A 277 -7.35 -9.96 23.20
N GLY A 278 -7.58 -11.26 23.39
CA GLY A 278 -7.78 -11.95 24.65
C GLY A 278 -6.56 -12.69 25.16
N ASP A 279 -5.60 -13.00 24.31
CA ASP A 279 -4.41 -13.77 24.66
C ASP A 279 -3.30 -12.88 25.22
N GLN A 280 -2.59 -13.36 26.23
CA GLN A 280 -1.41 -12.67 26.74
C GLN A 280 -0.25 -12.79 25.74
N THR A 281 0.40 -11.66 25.44
CA THR A 281 1.59 -11.68 24.60
C THR A 281 2.77 -12.28 25.35
N ARG A 282 3.14 -11.69 26.48
CA ARG A 282 4.21 -12.22 27.31
C ARG A 282 3.74 -13.46 28.09
N GLY A 283 4.44 -14.55 27.90
CA GLY A 283 4.20 -15.81 28.63
C GLY A 283 3.23 -16.76 27.93
N GLU A 284 2.56 -16.34 26.85
CA GLU A 284 1.63 -17.17 26.10
C GLU A 284 1.94 -17.17 24.59
N THR A 285 1.63 -16.09 23.86
CA THR A 285 1.69 -16.09 22.40
C THR A 285 3.00 -15.56 21.82
N MET A 286 3.84 -14.90 22.61
CA MET A 286 5.11 -14.30 22.15
C MET A 286 6.32 -14.94 22.83
N GLY A 287 7.30 -15.34 22.03
CA GLY A 287 8.55 -15.92 22.53
C GLY A 287 9.54 -14.93 23.16
N GLN A 288 9.36 -13.63 22.94
CA GLN A 288 10.20 -12.56 23.46
C GLN A 288 9.55 -11.89 24.67
N GLY A 289 10.31 -11.75 25.75
CA GLY A 289 9.83 -11.09 26.96
C GLY A 289 9.80 -9.56 26.86
N ASN A 290 10.77 -8.97 26.16
CA ASN A 290 10.89 -7.54 25.86
C ASN A 290 10.98 -7.36 24.34
N MET A 291 10.08 -6.58 23.77
CA MET A 291 10.02 -6.37 22.31
C MET A 291 11.23 -5.57 21.81
N SER A 292 11.74 -4.65 22.63
CA SER A 292 12.93 -3.84 22.31
C SER A 292 14.18 -4.69 21.99
N ARG A 293 14.26 -5.93 22.49
CA ARG A 293 15.37 -6.87 22.13
C ARG A 293 15.45 -7.19 20.63
N ILE A 294 14.32 -7.11 19.93
CA ILE A 294 14.26 -7.42 18.49
C ILE A 294 15.18 -6.50 17.70
N ALA A 295 15.23 -5.23 18.05
CA ALA A 295 16.12 -4.26 17.40
C ALA A 295 17.59 -4.69 17.41
N SER A 296 18.11 -5.11 18.56
CA SER A 296 19.49 -5.67 18.66
C SER A 296 19.68 -6.94 17.86
N GLY A 297 18.62 -7.72 17.67
CA GLY A 297 18.65 -8.95 16.86
C GLY A 297 18.67 -8.64 15.36
N VAL A 298 18.04 -7.56 14.93
CA VAL A 298 18.02 -7.13 13.52
C VAL A 298 19.35 -6.46 13.14
N SER A 299 19.78 -5.45 13.90
CA SER A 299 21.05 -4.76 13.66
C SER A 299 21.65 -4.23 14.96
N PRO A 300 22.66 -4.89 15.51
CA PRO A 300 23.26 -4.50 16.79
C PRO A 300 23.97 -3.14 16.74
N THR A 301 24.33 -2.64 15.57
CA THR A 301 25.08 -1.38 15.39
C THR A 301 24.23 -0.21 14.91
N GLN A 302 23.07 -0.47 14.31
CA GLN A 302 22.27 0.56 13.67
C GLN A 302 20.86 0.73 14.26
N PHE A 303 20.32 -0.30 14.88
CA PHE A 303 18.95 -0.28 15.40
C PHE A 303 18.96 0.00 16.92
N HIS A 304 18.79 1.25 17.29
CA HIS A 304 18.80 1.68 18.69
C HIS A 304 17.44 1.48 19.35
N ALA A 305 17.43 0.84 20.53
CA ALA A 305 16.20 0.53 21.22
C ALA A 305 16.17 1.03 22.67
N GLU A 306 14.96 1.15 23.24
CA GLU A 306 14.71 1.48 24.63
C GLU A 306 13.32 0.98 25.05
N THR A 307 13.15 0.63 26.34
CA THR A 307 11.85 0.36 26.96
C THR A 307 11.54 1.48 27.96
N VAL A 308 10.31 2.04 27.92
CA VAL A 308 9.90 3.18 28.73
C VAL A 308 8.57 2.92 29.44
N ASP A 309 8.41 3.48 30.65
CA ASP A 309 7.15 3.55 31.38
C ASP A 309 6.17 4.49 30.67
N GLY A 310 5.16 3.94 29.99
CA GLY A 310 4.12 4.67 29.28
C GLY A 310 3.03 5.28 30.17
N PHE A 311 3.04 5.07 31.48
CA PHE A 311 2.14 5.71 32.45
C PHE A 311 2.66 7.06 32.96
N ASN A 312 3.93 7.37 32.70
CA ASN A 312 4.54 8.65 33.02
C ASN A 312 4.81 9.46 31.73
N PRO A 313 4.03 10.54 31.46
CA PRO A 313 4.22 11.31 30.24
C PRO A 313 5.61 11.94 30.11
N LEU A 314 6.22 12.35 31.24
CA LEU A 314 7.55 12.95 31.25
C LEU A 314 8.64 11.91 30.95
N ALA A 315 8.47 10.66 31.38
CA ALA A 315 9.36 9.57 30.99
C ALA A 315 9.32 9.29 29.49
N VAL A 316 8.12 9.30 28.90
CA VAL A 316 7.97 9.09 27.45
C VAL A 316 8.58 10.25 26.67
N ILE A 317 8.37 11.51 27.09
CA ILE A 317 9.00 12.69 26.45
C ILE A 317 10.52 12.58 26.50
N ASP A 318 11.09 12.20 27.62
CA ASP A 318 12.53 12.04 27.84
C ASP A 318 13.13 10.94 26.95
N ALA A 319 12.45 9.79 26.83
CA ALA A 319 12.85 8.73 25.89
C ALA A 319 12.73 9.18 24.43
N MET A 320 11.65 9.88 24.08
CA MET A 320 11.45 10.44 22.73
C MET A 320 12.54 11.44 22.37
N GLU A 321 12.96 12.31 23.28
CA GLU A 321 14.03 13.27 23.05
C GLU A 321 15.33 12.57 22.64
N ARG A 322 15.74 11.52 23.36
CA ARG A 322 16.91 10.70 22.98
C ARG A 322 16.77 10.02 21.62
N LYS A 323 15.59 9.50 21.30
CA LYS A 323 15.35 8.82 20.01
C LYS A 323 15.30 9.81 18.85
N LEU A 324 14.69 10.97 19.05
CA LEU A 324 14.64 12.02 18.04
C LEU A 324 16.03 12.60 17.75
N GLU A 325 16.89 12.71 18.75
CA GLU A 325 18.29 13.11 18.54
C GLU A 325 19.02 12.15 17.60
N LEU A 326 18.91 10.82 17.84
CA LEU A 326 19.49 9.81 16.98
C LEU A 326 18.95 9.91 15.54
N LEU A 327 17.63 10.02 15.39
CA LEU A 327 16.99 10.08 14.08
C LEU A 327 17.35 11.34 13.30
N ARG A 328 17.34 12.51 13.96
CA ARG A 328 17.70 13.79 13.34
C ARG A 328 19.18 13.87 12.95
N ASN A 329 20.02 13.07 13.61
CA ASN A 329 21.44 12.91 13.27
C ASN A 329 21.71 11.76 12.26
N GLY A 330 20.67 11.23 11.61
CA GLY A 330 20.79 10.17 10.60
C GLY A 330 21.28 8.83 11.13
N GLN A 331 21.07 8.54 12.42
CA GLN A 331 21.52 7.31 13.09
C GLN A 331 20.40 6.24 13.20
N GLY A 332 19.20 6.50 12.62
CA GLY A 332 18.10 5.52 12.64
C GLY A 332 18.38 4.22 11.87
N PRO A 333 17.47 3.26 11.95
CA PRO A 333 16.16 3.29 12.64
C PRO A 333 16.25 3.17 14.16
N VAL A 334 15.16 3.50 14.87
CA VAL A 334 15.07 3.32 16.32
C VAL A 334 13.79 2.58 16.72
N MET A 335 13.80 1.93 17.87
CA MET A 335 12.66 1.24 18.46
C MET A 335 12.40 1.74 19.88
N LEU A 336 11.15 2.00 20.20
CA LEU A 336 10.72 2.33 21.55
C LEU A 336 9.62 1.35 21.97
N GLU A 337 9.86 0.58 23.02
CA GLU A 337 8.84 -0.24 23.64
C GLU A 337 8.21 0.56 24.79
N THR A 338 6.96 0.98 24.59
CA THR A 338 6.22 1.79 25.55
C THR A 338 5.26 0.91 26.33
N ILE A 339 5.58 0.67 27.60
CA ILE A 339 4.76 -0.17 28.48
C ILE A 339 3.48 0.56 28.83
N THR A 340 2.36 -0.01 28.46
CA THR A 340 1.02 0.55 28.65
C THR A 340 0.05 -0.50 29.16
N TYR A 341 -1.19 -0.10 29.39
CA TYR A 341 -2.31 -1.00 29.64
C TYR A 341 -3.59 -0.41 29.05
N ARG A 342 -4.53 -1.25 28.66
CA ARG A 342 -5.86 -0.82 28.24
C ARG A 342 -6.87 -1.13 29.33
N PHE A 343 -7.62 -0.14 29.82
CA PHE A 343 -8.64 -0.33 30.86
C PHE A 343 -9.92 -0.98 30.30
N SER A 344 -10.22 -0.75 29.03
CA SER A 344 -11.30 -1.41 28.31
C SER A 344 -10.87 -2.79 27.79
N GLY A 345 -11.82 -3.62 27.38
CA GLY A 345 -11.57 -4.85 26.61
C GLY A 345 -10.88 -4.58 25.26
N HIS A 346 -10.71 -5.62 24.45
CA HIS A 346 -10.14 -5.46 23.10
C HIS A 346 -10.95 -4.46 22.24
N SER A 347 -12.28 -4.61 22.28
CA SER A 347 -13.25 -3.65 21.73
C SER A 347 -14.29 -3.32 22.77
N VAL A 348 -15.17 -2.35 22.49
CA VAL A 348 -16.23 -1.94 23.45
C VAL A 348 -17.21 -3.08 23.77
N SER A 349 -17.41 -4.02 22.85
CA SER A 349 -18.26 -5.19 23.04
C SER A 349 -17.58 -6.34 23.79
N ASP A 350 -16.30 -6.24 24.08
CA ASP A 350 -15.53 -7.28 24.76
C ASP A 350 -15.78 -7.24 26.26
N GLN A 351 -16.25 -8.34 26.83
CA GLN A 351 -16.57 -8.48 28.26
C GLN A 351 -15.33 -8.63 29.16
N ASN A 352 -14.14 -8.70 28.55
CA ASN A 352 -12.86 -8.72 29.29
C ASN A 352 -12.66 -9.93 30.23
N ALA A 353 -13.27 -11.06 29.92
CA ALA A 353 -13.29 -12.25 30.77
C ALA A 353 -11.92 -12.97 30.92
N TYR A 354 -10.93 -12.60 30.13
CA TYR A 354 -9.58 -13.18 30.13
C TYR A 354 -8.61 -12.48 31.06
N ARG A 355 -9.04 -11.39 31.76
CA ARG A 355 -8.25 -10.67 32.75
C ARG A 355 -8.93 -10.71 34.11
N THR A 356 -8.14 -10.75 35.15
CA THR A 356 -8.70 -10.67 36.52
C THR A 356 -9.04 -9.23 36.90
N LYS A 357 -9.98 -9.07 37.84
CA LYS A 357 -10.31 -7.75 38.38
C LYS A 357 -9.13 -7.14 39.12
N GLU A 358 -8.42 -7.96 39.87
CA GLU A 358 -7.24 -7.56 40.66
C GLU A 358 -6.15 -6.96 39.75
N GLU A 359 -5.90 -7.56 38.58
CA GLU A 359 -4.94 -7.04 37.60
C GLU A 359 -5.39 -5.67 37.07
N ILE A 360 -6.66 -5.54 36.68
CA ILE A 360 -7.22 -4.27 36.16
C ILE A 360 -7.17 -3.18 37.26
N ASP A 361 -7.53 -3.53 38.46
CA ASP A 361 -7.54 -2.57 39.58
C ASP A 361 -6.12 -2.12 39.94
N ALA A 362 -5.13 -3.00 39.93
CA ALA A 362 -3.72 -2.65 40.12
C ALA A 362 -3.22 -1.63 39.08
N TRP A 363 -3.60 -1.79 37.79
CA TRP A 363 -3.26 -0.81 36.76
C TRP A 363 -4.01 0.51 36.91
N LYS A 364 -5.24 0.51 37.42
CA LYS A 364 -5.99 1.73 37.73
C LYS A 364 -5.41 2.55 38.91
N GLU A 365 -4.69 1.94 39.83
CA GLU A 365 -3.99 2.65 40.90
C GLU A 365 -2.89 3.59 40.35
N VAL A 366 -2.34 3.27 39.18
CA VAL A 366 -1.33 4.09 38.46
C VAL A 366 -1.90 4.87 37.29
N ASP A 367 -3.23 5.02 37.21
CA ASP A 367 -3.88 5.75 36.09
C ASP A 367 -3.31 7.17 35.94
N PRO A 368 -2.74 7.51 34.75
CA PRO A 368 -2.09 8.81 34.54
C PRO A 368 -3.02 10.00 34.71
N ILE A 369 -4.33 9.85 34.45
CA ILE A 369 -5.33 10.94 34.66
C ILE A 369 -5.51 11.27 36.15
N THR A 370 -5.22 10.34 37.03
CA THR A 370 -5.29 10.55 38.50
C THR A 370 -3.92 10.87 39.08
N VAL A 371 -2.89 10.10 38.69
CA VAL A 371 -1.56 10.19 39.33
C VAL A 371 -0.81 11.44 38.88
N TYR A 372 -0.90 11.82 37.58
CA TYR A 372 -0.13 12.97 37.10
C TYR A 372 -0.60 14.32 37.72
N PRO A 373 -1.89 14.69 37.71
CA PRO A 373 -2.34 15.93 38.37
C PRO A 373 -2.05 15.95 39.88
N ALA A 374 -2.10 14.82 40.60
CA ALA A 374 -1.70 14.76 42.01
C ALA A 374 -0.23 15.17 42.19
N LYS A 375 0.68 14.73 41.31
CA LYS A 375 2.09 15.16 41.30
C LYS A 375 2.26 16.64 40.94
N LEU A 376 1.39 17.19 40.07
CA LEU A 376 1.39 18.63 39.75
C LEU A 376 0.97 19.48 40.97
N ILE A 377 -0.04 19.03 41.72
CA ILE A 377 -0.50 19.67 42.95
C ILE A 377 0.60 19.62 44.01
N GLU A 378 1.22 18.46 44.26
CA GLU A 378 2.33 18.28 45.15
C GLU A 378 3.52 19.20 44.83
N ALA A 379 3.81 19.39 43.55
CA ALA A 379 4.86 20.30 43.11
C ALA A 379 4.47 21.79 43.07
N GLY A 380 3.23 22.14 43.45
CA GLY A 380 2.72 23.52 43.47
C GLY A 380 2.56 24.13 42.07
N VAL A 381 2.33 23.28 41.06
CA VAL A 381 2.08 23.68 39.67
C VAL A 381 0.63 24.10 39.49
N MET A 382 -0.32 23.40 40.10
CA MET A 382 -1.76 23.68 40.02
C MET A 382 -2.47 23.29 41.33
N THR A 383 -3.73 23.70 41.45
CA THR A 383 -4.62 23.37 42.59
C THR A 383 -5.65 22.31 42.19
N GLN A 384 -6.38 21.74 43.14
CA GLN A 384 -7.47 20.80 42.87
C GLN A 384 -8.61 21.47 42.09
N GLU A 385 -8.92 22.74 42.40
CA GLU A 385 -9.95 23.51 41.67
C GLU A 385 -9.60 23.73 40.23
N GLU A 386 -8.33 23.92 39.88
CA GLU A 386 -7.86 24.01 38.48
C GLU A 386 -7.96 22.67 37.75
N VAL A 387 -7.67 21.56 38.45
CA VAL A 387 -7.88 20.20 37.89
C VAL A 387 -9.36 20.01 37.56
N ASP A 388 -10.25 20.29 38.52
CA ASP A 388 -11.70 20.12 38.35
C ASP A 388 -12.26 21.01 37.24
N ALA A 389 -11.72 22.23 37.10
CA ALA A 389 -12.08 23.15 36.01
C ALA A 389 -11.70 22.60 34.61
N ILE A 390 -10.50 22.03 34.46
CA ILE A 390 -10.04 21.41 33.20
C ILE A 390 -10.91 20.22 32.83
N LEU A 391 -11.23 19.34 33.76
CA LEU A 391 -12.09 18.18 33.54
C LEU A 391 -13.48 18.63 33.09
N LYS A 392 -14.07 19.63 33.74
CA LYS A 392 -15.38 20.18 33.39
C LYS A 392 -15.39 20.83 32.01
N GLU A 393 -14.43 21.71 31.73
CA GLU A 393 -14.30 22.38 30.43
C GLU A 393 -14.18 21.35 29.31
N THR A 394 -13.38 20.29 29.52
CA THR A 394 -13.18 19.23 28.52
C THR A 394 -14.48 18.45 28.27
N SER A 395 -15.24 18.10 29.30
CA SER A 395 -16.52 17.40 29.15
C SER A 395 -17.58 18.27 28.47
N GLU A 396 -17.64 19.58 28.79
CA GLU A 396 -18.54 20.54 28.11
C GLU A 396 -18.20 20.68 26.63
N ARG A 397 -16.89 20.80 26.30
CA ARG A 397 -16.41 20.84 24.89
C ARG A 397 -16.78 19.55 24.16
N MET A 398 -16.53 18.39 24.77
CA MET A 398 -16.84 17.11 24.15
C MET A 398 -18.34 16.92 23.92
N THR A 399 -19.17 17.39 24.86
CA THR A 399 -20.64 17.38 24.74
C THR A 399 -21.10 18.20 23.52
N MET A 400 -20.52 19.39 23.33
CA MET A 400 -20.81 20.24 22.17
C MET A 400 -20.42 19.58 20.86
N ILE A 401 -19.21 19.00 20.79
CA ILE A 401 -18.70 18.26 19.61
C ILE A 401 -19.60 17.06 19.28
N CYS A 402 -19.94 16.25 20.28
CA CYS A 402 -20.80 15.08 20.12
C CYS A 402 -22.19 15.46 19.56
N ARG A 403 -22.79 16.53 20.10
CA ARG A 403 -24.08 17.02 19.62
C ARG A 403 -24.06 17.38 18.14
N ALA A 404 -23.02 18.10 17.70
CA ALA A 404 -22.89 18.50 16.30
C ALA A 404 -22.63 17.32 15.37
N ALA A 405 -21.76 16.38 15.76
CA ALA A 405 -21.47 15.20 14.95
C ALA A 405 -22.66 14.22 14.85
N ALA A 406 -23.51 14.18 15.90
CA ALA A 406 -24.72 13.37 15.90
C ALA A 406 -25.88 14.00 15.09
N ASP A 407 -25.91 15.33 14.96
CA ASP A 407 -26.99 16.06 14.27
C ASP A 407 -26.87 15.93 12.74
N PRO A 408 -27.86 15.32 12.05
CA PRO A 408 -27.82 15.16 10.60
C PRO A 408 -27.94 16.47 9.80
N GLU A 409 -28.41 17.56 10.39
CA GLU A 409 -28.47 18.89 9.74
C GLU A 409 -27.09 19.58 9.74
N ILE A 410 -26.27 19.32 10.74
CA ILE A 410 -24.90 19.82 10.83
C ILE A 410 -23.94 18.85 10.12
N SER A 411 -24.15 17.57 10.32
CA SER A 411 -23.28 16.48 9.90
C SER A 411 -24.06 15.42 9.09
N PRO A 412 -24.42 15.71 7.83
CA PRO A 412 -25.13 14.75 6.97
C PRO A 412 -24.26 13.53 6.62
N TYR A 413 -24.92 12.45 6.19
CA TYR A 413 -24.26 11.33 5.51
C TYR A 413 -24.04 11.64 4.03
N CYS A 414 -23.08 10.98 3.40
CA CYS A 414 -22.98 10.97 1.94
C CYS A 414 -24.25 10.39 1.31
N ASP A 415 -24.82 11.06 0.33
CA ASP A 415 -26.02 10.60 -0.38
C ASP A 415 -25.65 9.86 -1.67
N PHE A 416 -25.37 8.57 -1.53
CA PHE A 416 -25.07 7.67 -2.66
C PHE A 416 -26.25 7.47 -3.64
N LYS A 417 -27.47 7.81 -3.25
CA LYS A 417 -28.61 7.75 -4.16
C LYS A 417 -28.64 8.95 -5.08
N LYS A 418 -28.23 10.12 -4.58
CA LYS A 418 -28.14 11.36 -5.35
C LYS A 418 -26.93 11.35 -6.28
N ASP A 419 -25.81 10.80 -5.84
CA ASP A 419 -24.56 10.71 -6.60
C ASP A 419 -23.95 9.31 -6.48
N PRO A 420 -24.46 8.31 -7.23
CA PRO A 420 -23.92 6.94 -7.17
C PRO A 420 -22.50 6.82 -7.72
N ALA A 421 -22.05 7.73 -8.59
CA ALA A 421 -20.71 7.75 -9.15
C ALA A 421 -19.63 8.25 -8.16
N VAL A 422 -20.02 8.76 -6.99
CA VAL A 422 -19.06 9.25 -6.00
C VAL A 422 -18.10 8.13 -5.52
N VAL A 423 -18.59 6.90 -5.42
CA VAL A 423 -17.77 5.74 -4.98
C VAL A 423 -16.66 5.47 -5.97
N GLU A 424 -16.95 5.50 -7.27
CA GLU A 424 -15.94 5.32 -8.32
C GLU A 424 -14.87 6.42 -8.27
N ARG A 425 -15.28 7.68 -8.13
CA ARG A 425 -14.37 8.82 -8.02
C ARG A 425 -13.49 8.77 -6.77
N MET A 426 -13.96 8.16 -5.69
CA MET A 426 -13.17 7.91 -4.49
C MET A 426 -12.18 6.75 -4.69
N MET A 427 -12.55 5.72 -5.46
CA MET A 427 -11.75 4.53 -5.68
C MET A 427 -10.64 4.74 -6.72
N TYR A 428 -10.95 5.44 -7.81
CA TYR A 428 -9.99 5.77 -8.87
C TYR A 428 -9.96 7.28 -9.11
N SER A 429 -8.76 7.84 -9.09
CA SER A 429 -8.59 9.26 -9.43
C SER A 429 -8.74 9.50 -10.93
N ASN A 430 -8.33 8.53 -11.75
CA ASN A 430 -8.21 8.63 -13.21
C ASN A 430 -7.43 9.89 -13.65
N GLN A 431 -6.50 10.34 -12.80
CA GLN A 431 -5.68 11.53 -13.03
C GLN A 431 -4.28 11.15 -13.49
N LYS A 432 -3.64 12.11 -14.13
CA LYS A 432 -2.23 12.07 -14.48
C LYS A 432 -1.48 13.14 -13.72
N VAL A 433 -0.18 12.96 -13.57
CA VAL A 433 0.70 14.01 -13.09
C VAL A 433 0.80 15.09 -14.16
N GLU A 434 0.30 16.29 -13.88
CA GLU A 434 0.40 17.43 -14.79
C GLU A 434 1.80 18.05 -14.77
N LYS A 435 2.45 18.03 -13.61
CA LYS A 435 3.79 18.56 -13.39
C LYS A 435 4.51 17.74 -12.33
N PHE A 436 5.73 17.32 -12.65
CA PHE A 436 6.61 16.69 -11.66
C PHE A 436 7.17 17.72 -10.65
N ASP A 437 7.82 17.23 -9.60
CA ASP A 437 8.57 18.05 -8.65
C ASP A 437 9.62 18.90 -9.40
N ASP A 438 9.83 20.14 -8.98
CA ASP A 438 10.72 21.09 -9.67
C ASP A 438 12.22 20.78 -9.47
N ARG A 439 12.57 19.78 -8.67
CA ARG A 439 13.96 19.35 -8.49
C ARG A 439 14.47 18.65 -9.75
N GLU A 440 15.75 18.83 -10.02
CA GLU A 440 16.43 18.00 -11.03
C GLU A 440 16.50 16.54 -10.55
N PRO A 441 16.18 15.57 -11.42
CA PRO A 441 16.32 14.14 -11.08
C PRO A 441 17.80 13.77 -10.81
N GLU A 442 18.04 13.05 -9.72
CA GLU A 442 19.38 12.52 -9.44
C GLU A 442 19.70 11.37 -10.42
N VAL A 443 20.71 11.61 -11.27
CA VAL A 443 21.21 10.65 -12.27
C VAL A 443 22.73 10.63 -12.27
N SER A 444 23.33 9.51 -12.64
CA SER A 444 24.80 9.33 -12.67
C SER A 444 25.46 9.85 -13.95
N CYS A 445 24.71 9.96 -15.05
CA CYS A 445 25.16 10.48 -16.34
C CYS A 445 23.97 10.97 -17.16
N PRO A 446 24.21 11.80 -18.21
CA PRO A 446 23.16 12.14 -19.19
C PRO A 446 22.55 10.87 -19.84
N LYS A 447 21.25 10.89 -20.13
CA LYS A 447 20.51 9.73 -20.66
C LYS A 447 21.14 9.18 -21.94
N GLU A 448 21.55 10.05 -22.83
CA GLU A 448 22.18 9.73 -24.12
C GLU A 448 23.57 9.09 -23.96
N GLU A 449 24.19 9.23 -22.81
CA GLU A 449 25.48 8.61 -22.48
C GLU A 449 25.34 7.26 -21.82
N ALA A 450 24.16 6.94 -21.28
CA ALA A 450 23.87 5.65 -20.63
C ALA A 450 23.97 4.50 -21.65
N GLU A 451 24.86 3.56 -21.42
CA GLU A 451 25.13 2.44 -22.33
C GLU A 451 23.90 1.54 -22.57
N GLY A 452 23.08 1.34 -21.54
CA GLY A 452 21.82 0.60 -21.67
C GLY A 452 20.85 1.30 -22.61
N TYR A 453 20.67 2.61 -22.47
CA TYR A 453 19.81 3.41 -23.33
C TYR A 453 20.27 3.48 -24.77
N LYS A 454 21.57 3.66 -25.02
CA LYS A 454 22.17 3.61 -26.36
C LYS A 454 21.89 2.29 -27.07
N LYS A 455 22.01 1.16 -26.36
CA LYS A 455 21.73 -0.17 -26.92
C LYS A 455 20.26 -0.32 -27.31
N ILE A 456 19.34 0.20 -26.54
CA ILE A 456 17.91 0.19 -26.86
C ILE A 456 17.63 1.06 -28.09
N LYS A 457 18.16 2.26 -28.12
CA LYS A 457 17.97 3.22 -29.23
C LYS A 457 18.56 2.73 -30.57
N ALA A 458 19.59 1.91 -30.52
CA ALA A 458 20.23 1.34 -31.71
C ALA A 458 19.46 0.16 -32.33
N LYS A 459 18.38 -0.32 -31.68
CA LYS A 459 17.60 -1.45 -32.22
C LYS A 459 16.60 -1.04 -33.30
N GLU A 460 16.35 -1.94 -34.21
CA GLU A 460 15.33 -1.80 -35.24
C GLU A 460 13.93 -1.98 -34.66
N ARG A 461 13.06 -1.03 -34.89
CA ARG A 461 11.71 -1.01 -34.31
C ARG A 461 10.66 -1.73 -35.13
N SER A 462 10.95 -2.00 -36.38
CA SER A 462 10.12 -2.79 -37.31
C SER A 462 10.72 -4.19 -37.54
N PRO A 463 9.91 -5.24 -37.65
CA PRO A 463 10.37 -6.59 -37.94
C PRO A 463 10.97 -6.73 -39.35
N ILE A 464 10.67 -5.80 -40.26
CA ILE A 464 11.20 -5.72 -41.60
C ILE A 464 12.13 -4.50 -41.69
N GLY A 465 13.37 -4.74 -42.05
CA GLY A 465 14.36 -3.68 -42.21
C GLY A 465 14.10 -2.82 -43.46
N ALA A 466 14.82 -1.72 -43.59
CA ALA A 466 14.74 -0.81 -44.75
C ALA A 466 15.10 -1.50 -46.08
N ASP A 467 15.81 -2.63 -46.04
CA ASP A 467 16.15 -3.46 -47.20
C ASP A 467 15.04 -4.48 -47.56
N GLY A 468 13.90 -4.43 -46.86
CA GLY A 468 12.77 -5.37 -47.08
C GLY A 468 13.00 -6.76 -46.48
N LYS A 469 14.07 -7.00 -45.73
CA LYS A 469 14.36 -8.32 -45.14
C LYS A 469 14.00 -8.37 -43.64
N PRO A 470 13.68 -9.58 -43.14
CA PRO A 470 13.46 -9.75 -41.69
C PRO A 470 14.68 -9.36 -40.86
N VAL A 471 14.46 -8.57 -39.82
CA VAL A 471 15.48 -8.18 -38.86
C VAL A 471 15.80 -9.33 -37.92
N SER A 472 17.06 -9.57 -37.63
CA SER A 472 17.45 -10.62 -36.67
C SER A 472 16.94 -10.31 -35.26
N LYS A 473 16.55 -11.34 -34.49
CA LYS A 473 16.03 -11.20 -33.14
C LYS A 473 16.93 -10.36 -32.21
N MET A 474 18.24 -10.44 -32.38
CA MET A 474 19.19 -9.69 -31.52
C MET A 474 19.20 -8.18 -31.82
N LYS A 475 18.84 -7.78 -33.03
CA LYS A 475 18.78 -6.38 -33.47
C LYS A 475 17.38 -5.77 -33.36
N LEU A 476 16.37 -6.60 -33.13
CA LEU A 476 14.99 -6.18 -33.09
C LEU A 476 14.65 -5.62 -31.69
N TYR A 477 13.99 -4.47 -31.68
CA TYR A 477 13.39 -3.88 -30.48
C TYR A 477 12.25 -4.78 -29.99
N ASN A 478 12.33 -5.23 -28.75
CA ASN A 478 11.42 -6.21 -28.19
C ASN A 478 10.63 -5.66 -27.00
N LEU A 479 9.76 -6.47 -26.41
CA LEU A 479 8.89 -6.06 -25.30
C LEU A 479 9.71 -5.57 -24.09
N ARG A 480 10.82 -6.23 -23.74
CA ARG A 480 11.72 -5.79 -22.67
C ARG A 480 12.30 -4.41 -22.95
N ASP A 481 12.74 -4.15 -24.18
CA ASP A 481 13.28 -2.85 -24.58
C ASP A 481 12.24 -1.75 -24.48
N ALA A 482 10.98 -2.07 -24.79
CA ALA A 482 9.83 -1.15 -24.69
C ALA A 482 9.60 -0.71 -23.24
N LEU A 483 9.59 -1.65 -22.30
CA LEU A 483 9.48 -1.35 -20.88
C LEU A 483 10.69 -0.53 -20.39
N SER A 484 11.90 -0.99 -20.72
CA SER A 484 13.15 -0.34 -20.30
C SER A 484 13.25 1.10 -20.81
N GLU A 485 12.88 1.38 -22.05
CA GLU A 485 12.92 2.72 -22.63
C GLU A 485 12.05 3.71 -21.86
N VAL A 486 10.80 3.33 -21.58
CA VAL A 486 9.87 4.18 -20.82
C VAL A 486 10.37 4.43 -19.41
N ILE A 487 10.90 3.39 -18.76
CA ILE A 487 11.44 3.51 -17.40
C ILE A 487 12.65 4.46 -17.37
N TYR A 488 13.57 4.35 -18.34
CA TYR A 488 14.68 5.32 -18.49
C TYR A 488 14.15 6.74 -18.64
N ASP A 489 13.23 6.96 -19.59
CA ASP A 489 12.69 8.28 -19.85
C ASP A 489 12.08 8.90 -18.59
N ARG A 490 11.33 8.10 -17.82
CA ARG A 490 10.68 8.56 -16.60
C ARG A 490 11.66 8.89 -15.47
N PHE A 491 12.74 8.12 -15.31
CA PHE A 491 13.76 8.42 -14.31
C PHE A 491 14.48 9.75 -14.53
N TYR A 492 14.59 10.19 -15.80
CA TYR A 492 15.18 11.47 -16.15
C TYR A 492 14.22 12.66 -16.08
N GLU A 493 12.95 12.42 -15.74
CA GLU A 493 11.93 13.46 -15.67
C GLU A 493 11.32 13.61 -14.27
N ASP A 494 11.09 12.50 -13.59
CA ASP A 494 10.46 12.49 -12.27
C ASP A 494 11.52 12.28 -11.17
N PRO A 495 11.88 13.31 -10.41
CA PRO A 495 12.86 13.20 -9.32
C PRO A 495 12.36 12.36 -8.15
N THR A 496 11.06 12.09 -8.06
CA THR A 496 10.47 11.29 -6.99
C THR A 496 10.37 9.81 -7.31
N LEU A 497 10.57 9.40 -8.58
CA LEU A 497 10.48 8.01 -8.97
C LEU A 497 11.63 7.19 -8.39
N ILE A 498 11.28 6.10 -7.72
CA ILE A 498 12.21 5.04 -7.31
C ILE A 498 11.79 3.71 -7.90
N ALA A 499 12.76 2.82 -8.14
CA ALA A 499 12.47 1.43 -8.47
C ALA A 499 13.30 0.48 -7.62
N TYR A 500 12.68 -0.61 -7.20
CA TYR A 500 13.35 -1.66 -6.44
C TYR A 500 12.57 -2.98 -6.47
N GLY A 501 13.22 -4.00 -6.04
CA GLY A 501 12.80 -5.38 -5.90
C GLY A 501 14.04 -6.25 -5.69
N GLU A 502 13.86 -7.55 -5.75
CA GLU A 502 14.96 -8.49 -5.62
C GLU A 502 15.84 -8.43 -6.86
N ASP A 503 17.16 -8.26 -6.67
CA ASP A 503 18.17 -8.19 -7.75
C ASP A 503 17.89 -7.17 -8.87
N CYS A 504 17.11 -6.12 -8.59
CA CYS A 504 16.71 -5.15 -9.61
C CYS A 504 17.88 -4.32 -10.13
N ARG A 505 18.82 -3.92 -9.26
CA ARG A 505 19.92 -3.05 -9.64
C ARG A 505 21.01 -3.77 -10.43
N ASP A 506 21.70 -4.72 -9.81
CA ASP A 506 22.92 -5.31 -10.37
C ASP A 506 22.62 -6.33 -11.47
N TRP A 507 21.60 -7.13 -11.28
CA TRP A 507 21.18 -8.13 -12.26
C TRP A 507 20.25 -7.55 -13.32
N GLY A 508 19.47 -6.53 -12.92
CA GLY A 508 18.47 -5.88 -13.77
C GLY A 508 17.05 -6.41 -13.60
N GLY A 509 16.75 -7.03 -12.46
CA GLY A 509 15.50 -7.72 -12.19
C GLY A 509 15.46 -9.14 -12.77
N ALA A 510 14.43 -9.91 -12.43
CA ALA A 510 14.30 -11.31 -12.82
C ALA A 510 14.40 -11.54 -14.34
N PHE A 511 13.87 -10.62 -15.14
CA PHE A 511 13.83 -10.71 -16.60
C PHE A 511 14.57 -9.55 -17.29
N ALA A 512 15.49 -8.93 -16.56
CA ALA A 512 16.46 -7.97 -17.10
C ALA A 512 15.84 -6.69 -17.71
N VAL A 513 14.70 -6.24 -17.20
CA VAL A 513 14.08 -4.98 -17.63
C VAL A 513 14.91 -3.77 -17.18
N TYR A 514 15.55 -3.85 -15.99
CA TYR A 514 16.42 -2.78 -15.47
C TYR A 514 17.91 -2.95 -15.89
N ARG A 515 18.23 -3.93 -16.72
CA ARG A 515 19.63 -4.21 -17.09
C ARG A 515 20.30 -3.01 -17.73
N GLY A 516 21.44 -2.59 -17.16
CA GLY A 516 22.23 -1.45 -17.63
C GLY A 516 21.78 -0.10 -17.05
N MET A 517 20.69 -0.04 -16.27
CA MET A 517 20.27 1.21 -15.62
C MET A 517 21.15 1.58 -14.44
N MET A 518 21.87 0.63 -13.85
CA MET A 518 22.77 0.89 -12.72
C MET A 518 23.88 1.89 -13.04
N ASP A 519 24.29 2.01 -14.29
CA ASP A 519 25.32 2.96 -14.71
C ASP A 519 24.76 4.40 -14.81
N ALA A 520 23.45 4.52 -14.99
CA ALA A 520 22.74 5.79 -15.18
C ALA A 520 22.09 6.32 -13.89
N LEU A 521 21.81 5.45 -12.93
CA LEU A 521 21.02 5.77 -11.74
C LEU A 521 21.81 5.50 -10.46
N PRO A 522 21.82 6.44 -9.48
CA PRO A 522 22.38 6.20 -8.15
C PRO A 522 21.55 5.17 -7.37
N HIS A 523 22.13 4.64 -6.29
CA HIS A 523 21.45 3.63 -5.47
C HIS A 523 20.13 4.14 -4.86
N CYS A 524 20.02 5.41 -4.53
CA CYS A 524 18.78 5.98 -3.97
C CYS A 524 17.58 5.96 -4.93
N ARG A 525 17.84 5.80 -6.24
CA ARG A 525 16.80 5.77 -7.28
C ARG A 525 16.50 4.34 -7.76
N LEU A 526 17.51 3.47 -7.85
CA LEU A 526 17.37 2.06 -8.22
C LEU A 526 18.22 1.21 -7.28
N PHE A 527 17.61 0.35 -6.48
CA PHE A 527 18.30 -0.47 -5.49
C PHE A 527 17.71 -1.87 -5.35
N ASN A 528 18.46 -2.77 -4.72
CA ASN A 528 17.98 -4.11 -4.39
C ASN A 528 17.26 -4.09 -3.04
N SER A 529 16.10 -4.71 -2.99
CA SER A 529 15.41 -5.02 -1.73
C SER A 529 15.95 -6.31 -1.11
N PRO A 530 15.66 -6.59 0.17
CA PRO A 530 15.75 -7.95 0.68
C PRO A 530 14.67 -8.84 0.04
N LEU A 531 14.80 -10.16 0.22
CA LEU A 531 13.73 -11.13 -0.07
C LEU A 531 12.61 -10.95 0.96
N ALA A 532 11.68 -10.06 0.65
CA ALA A 532 10.64 -9.59 1.57
C ALA A 532 9.50 -8.94 0.79
N GLU A 533 8.67 -9.74 0.15
CA GLU A 533 7.66 -9.28 -0.81
C GLU A 533 6.60 -8.37 -0.16
N GLY A 534 6.23 -8.65 1.10
CA GLY A 534 5.37 -7.76 1.87
C GLY A 534 5.99 -6.36 2.01
N SER A 535 7.27 -6.28 2.38
CA SER A 535 7.97 -4.99 2.45
C SER A 535 8.20 -4.35 1.09
N ILE A 536 8.43 -5.11 0.03
CA ILE A 536 8.57 -4.54 -1.33
C ILE A 536 7.32 -3.75 -1.69
N VAL A 537 6.15 -4.34 -1.55
CA VAL A 537 4.88 -3.68 -1.89
C VAL A 537 4.47 -2.65 -0.84
N GLY A 538 4.53 -3.00 0.45
CA GLY A 538 4.08 -2.11 1.53
C GLY A 538 4.90 -0.82 1.64
N THR A 539 6.23 -0.89 1.41
CA THR A 539 7.06 0.33 1.36
C THR A 539 6.76 1.18 0.12
N ALA A 540 6.44 0.56 -1.02
CA ALA A 540 5.98 1.30 -2.21
C ALA A 540 4.67 2.06 -1.93
N VAL A 541 3.72 1.41 -1.24
CA VAL A 541 2.48 2.05 -0.78
C VAL A 541 2.78 3.26 0.10
N GLY A 542 3.59 3.09 1.15
CA GLY A 542 3.91 4.20 2.06
C GLY A 542 4.69 5.33 1.40
N TYR A 543 5.58 5.00 0.48
CA TYR A 543 6.29 5.98 -0.34
C TYR A 543 5.33 6.82 -1.21
N ALA A 544 4.37 6.16 -1.84
CA ALA A 544 3.35 6.80 -2.67
C ALA A 544 2.38 7.66 -1.84
N LEU A 545 1.90 7.17 -0.70
CA LEU A 545 1.04 7.94 0.24
C LEU A 545 1.71 9.23 0.73
N SER A 546 3.04 9.26 0.73
CA SER A 546 3.83 10.42 1.15
C SER A 546 4.12 11.42 0.02
N GLY A 547 3.70 11.12 -1.21
CA GLY A 547 3.82 12.00 -2.38
C GLY A 547 4.91 11.60 -3.38
N GLY A 548 5.52 10.43 -3.23
CA GLY A 548 6.47 9.85 -4.19
C GLY A 548 5.80 8.96 -5.23
N ARG A 549 6.61 8.43 -6.15
CA ARG A 549 6.19 7.44 -7.15
C ARG A 549 7.08 6.22 -7.09
N ALA A 550 6.48 5.03 -7.04
CA ALA A 550 7.23 3.79 -6.90
C ALA A 550 6.93 2.81 -8.06
N LEU A 551 8.00 2.25 -8.61
CA LEU A 551 7.98 1.15 -9.57
C LEU A 551 8.66 -0.06 -8.92
N VAL A 552 7.88 -1.06 -8.52
CA VAL A 552 8.41 -2.22 -7.79
C VAL A 552 8.17 -3.51 -8.54
N GLU A 553 9.05 -4.49 -8.34
CA GLU A 553 8.99 -5.77 -9.02
C GLU A 553 8.82 -6.91 -8.02
N LEU A 554 7.79 -7.74 -8.26
CA LEU A 554 7.73 -9.13 -7.79
C LEU A 554 8.17 -10.06 -8.92
N MET A 555 9.15 -10.92 -8.67
CA MET A 555 9.73 -11.76 -9.70
C MET A 555 8.70 -12.62 -10.44
N TYR A 556 7.75 -13.21 -9.69
CA TYR A 556 6.75 -14.13 -10.21
C TYR A 556 5.39 -13.89 -9.56
N ALA A 557 4.32 -14.17 -10.29
CA ALA A 557 2.96 -14.07 -9.80
C ALA A 557 2.69 -14.99 -8.60
N ASP A 558 3.40 -16.12 -8.53
CA ASP A 558 3.35 -17.05 -7.40
C ASP A 558 3.67 -16.37 -6.06
N PHE A 559 4.46 -15.30 -6.06
CA PHE A 559 4.88 -14.55 -4.88
C PHE A 559 3.88 -13.46 -4.42
N ILE A 560 2.83 -13.22 -5.21
CA ILE A 560 1.72 -12.34 -4.80
C ILE A 560 1.15 -12.77 -3.43
N GLY A 561 1.14 -14.09 -3.17
CA GLY A 561 0.67 -14.61 -1.90
C GLY A 561 1.47 -14.14 -0.68
N CYS A 562 2.79 -13.89 -0.83
CA CYS A 562 3.64 -13.36 0.23
C CYS A 562 3.35 -11.88 0.53
N ALA A 563 2.92 -11.10 -0.48
CA ALA A 563 2.56 -9.68 -0.38
C ALA A 563 1.03 -9.46 -0.37
N GLY A 564 0.24 -10.47 -0.04
CA GLY A 564 -1.22 -10.45 -0.19
C GLY A 564 -1.90 -9.29 0.53
N ASP A 565 -1.55 -9.02 1.79
CA ASP A 565 -2.11 -7.89 2.54
C ASP A 565 -1.76 -6.56 1.87
N GLU A 566 -0.51 -6.38 1.52
CA GLU A 566 0.01 -5.13 0.97
C GLU A 566 -0.63 -4.79 -0.39
N ILE A 567 -0.92 -5.80 -1.21
CA ILE A 567 -1.61 -5.62 -2.51
C ILE A 567 -3.12 -5.43 -2.29
N PHE A 568 -3.77 -6.34 -1.53
CA PHE A 568 -5.22 -6.44 -1.47
C PHE A 568 -5.88 -5.49 -0.46
N ASN A 569 -5.15 -5.04 0.56
CA ASN A 569 -5.67 -4.14 1.59
C ASN A 569 -4.97 -2.78 1.59
N GLN A 570 -3.66 -2.72 1.36
CA GLN A 570 -2.93 -1.47 1.45
C GLN A 570 -2.92 -0.73 0.10
N MET A 571 -2.40 -1.33 -0.96
CA MET A 571 -2.29 -0.70 -2.28
C MET A 571 -3.68 -0.38 -2.87
N SER A 572 -4.64 -1.28 -2.72
CA SER A 572 -5.96 -1.17 -3.35
C SER A 572 -6.93 -0.20 -2.66
N LYS A 573 -6.84 0.01 -1.33
CA LYS A 573 -7.95 0.60 -0.56
C LYS A 573 -7.72 2.01 -0.05
N TRP A 574 -6.49 2.46 0.15
CA TRP A 574 -6.22 3.76 0.80
C TRP A 574 -6.82 4.94 0.04
N GLN A 575 -6.85 4.88 -1.28
CA GLN A 575 -7.49 5.92 -2.09
C GLN A 575 -8.97 6.07 -1.74
N SER A 576 -9.70 4.96 -1.74
CA SER A 576 -11.13 4.94 -1.40
C SER A 576 -11.40 5.29 0.07
N MET A 577 -10.64 4.72 1.01
CA MET A 577 -10.80 4.99 2.45
C MET A 577 -10.47 6.44 2.83
N SER A 578 -9.73 7.16 1.99
CA SER A 578 -9.46 8.58 2.14
C SER A 578 -10.39 9.49 1.33
N ALA A 579 -11.48 8.96 0.79
CA ALA A 579 -12.37 9.68 -0.13
C ALA A 579 -11.62 10.31 -1.33
N GLY A 580 -10.58 9.66 -1.83
CA GLY A 580 -9.76 10.13 -2.96
C GLY A 580 -8.72 11.21 -2.63
N ILE A 581 -8.55 11.57 -1.35
CA ILE A 581 -7.53 12.55 -0.91
C ILE A 581 -6.12 11.98 -1.13
N LEU A 582 -5.88 10.75 -0.69
CA LEU A 582 -4.63 10.05 -0.96
C LEU A 582 -4.60 9.58 -2.42
N LYS A 583 -3.43 9.64 -3.03
CA LYS A 583 -3.14 9.05 -4.34
C LYS A 583 -2.22 7.85 -4.15
N MET A 584 -2.26 6.92 -5.12
CA MET A 584 -1.51 5.67 -5.04
C MET A 584 -0.70 5.42 -6.33
N PRO A 585 0.27 6.28 -6.69
CA PRO A 585 1.08 6.11 -7.89
C PRO A 585 2.12 4.99 -7.71
N VAL A 586 1.66 3.77 -7.57
CA VAL A 586 2.46 2.55 -7.49
C VAL A 586 2.23 1.72 -8.74
N VAL A 587 3.29 1.37 -9.44
CA VAL A 587 3.27 0.36 -10.51
C VAL A 587 3.98 -0.87 -9.98
N LEU A 588 3.22 -1.96 -9.81
CA LEU A 588 3.72 -3.26 -9.39
C LEU A 588 3.89 -4.15 -10.63
N ARG A 589 5.13 -4.39 -11.03
CA ARG A 589 5.48 -5.30 -12.13
C ARG A 589 5.52 -6.73 -11.63
N VAL A 590 4.85 -7.64 -12.34
CA VAL A 590 4.75 -9.05 -11.95
C VAL A 590 4.88 -9.94 -13.18
N SER A 591 5.79 -10.91 -13.17
CA SER A 591 5.92 -11.86 -14.28
C SER A 591 5.00 -13.06 -14.13
N VAL A 592 4.52 -13.60 -15.25
CA VAL A 592 3.66 -14.78 -15.29
C VAL A 592 4.12 -15.79 -16.33
N GLY A 593 3.88 -17.05 -16.05
CA GLY A 593 3.74 -18.17 -16.93
C GLY A 593 4.90 -18.62 -17.80
N SER A 594 5.81 -19.47 -17.42
CA SER A 594 6.55 -20.46 -18.23
C SER A 594 7.92 -20.85 -17.68
N LYS A 595 8.33 -22.05 -17.97
CA LYS A 595 9.68 -22.63 -17.84
C LYS A 595 10.15 -23.00 -16.42
N TYR A 596 9.61 -22.39 -15.37
CA TYR A 596 10.18 -22.50 -14.03
C TYR A 596 9.38 -23.41 -13.09
N GLY A 597 8.38 -24.16 -13.60
CA GLY A 597 7.62 -25.17 -12.87
C GLY A 597 6.61 -24.57 -11.89
N ALA A 598 6.22 -25.35 -10.91
CA ALA A 598 5.01 -25.18 -10.10
C ALA A 598 4.90 -23.86 -9.34
N GLN A 599 6.01 -23.31 -8.83
CA GLN A 599 6.00 -22.14 -7.94
C GLN A 599 6.57 -20.86 -8.59
N HIS A 600 6.77 -20.87 -9.93
CA HIS A 600 7.38 -19.74 -10.65
C HIS A 600 6.73 -19.48 -12.01
N SER A 601 5.57 -20.09 -12.29
CA SER A 601 4.98 -20.04 -13.63
C SER A 601 3.46 -19.91 -13.64
N GLN A 602 2.83 -19.60 -12.51
CA GLN A 602 1.39 -19.43 -12.43
C GLN A 602 0.95 -18.07 -13.01
N ASP A 603 -0.25 -18.05 -13.54
CA ASP A 603 -0.95 -16.82 -13.92
C ASP A 603 -2.06 -16.54 -12.92
N TRP A 604 -1.85 -15.55 -12.06
CA TRP A 604 -2.82 -15.12 -11.06
C TRP A 604 -3.45 -13.75 -11.37
N THR A 605 -3.53 -13.41 -12.64
CA THR A 605 -4.16 -12.15 -13.09
C THR A 605 -5.58 -11.99 -12.60
N ALA A 606 -6.36 -13.08 -12.60
CA ALA A 606 -7.74 -13.08 -12.12
C ALA A 606 -7.85 -12.70 -10.63
N LEU A 607 -6.87 -13.05 -9.81
CA LEU A 607 -6.84 -12.69 -8.39
C LEU A 607 -6.75 -11.18 -8.19
N CYS A 608 -5.85 -10.51 -8.92
CA CYS A 608 -5.72 -9.06 -8.88
C CYS A 608 -6.93 -8.35 -9.52
N ALA A 609 -7.46 -8.90 -10.61
CA ALA A 609 -8.64 -8.34 -11.28
C ALA A 609 -9.92 -8.44 -10.41
N HIS A 610 -9.96 -9.38 -9.46
CA HIS A 610 -11.07 -9.50 -8.51
C HIS A 610 -11.05 -8.44 -7.40
N ILE A 611 -9.91 -7.80 -7.13
CA ILE A 611 -9.74 -6.85 -6.03
C ILE A 611 -10.12 -5.43 -6.47
N PRO A 612 -11.21 -4.84 -5.93
CA PRO A 612 -11.57 -3.46 -6.22
C PRO A 612 -10.45 -2.48 -5.80
N GLY A 613 -10.24 -1.44 -6.60
CA GLY A 613 -9.24 -0.41 -6.36
C GLY A 613 -7.89 -0.63 -7.06
N LEU A 614 -7.67 -1.78 -7.71
CA LEU A 614 -6.50 -2.03 -8.54
C LEU A 614 -6.83 -1.84 -10.04
N LYS A 615 -5.96 -1.19 -10.79
CA LYS A 615 -5.91 -1.28 -12.24
C LYS A 615 -5.00 -2.45 -12.62
N VAL A 616 -5.36 -3.20 -13.67
CA VAL A 616 -4.64 -4.40 -14.07
C VAL A 616 -4.36 -4.36 -15.57
N CYS A 617 -3.07 -4.38 -15.94
CA CYS A 617 -2.60 -4.39 -17.32
C CYS A 617 -1.81 -5.65 -17.63
N PHE A 618 -1.89 -6.13 -18.88
CA PHE A 618 -1.12 -7.27 -19.36
C PHE A 618 -0.80 -7.13 -20.86
N PRO A 619 0.21 -6.34 -21.26
CA PRO A 619 0.57 -6.19 -22.67
C PRO A 619 1.08 -7.50 -23.28
N ALA A 620 0.78 -7.71 -24.53
CA ALA A 620 1.27 -8.84 -25.32
C ALA A 620 2.27 -8.41 -26.41
N THR A 621 2.36 -7.13 -26.76
CA THR A 621 3.24 -6.61 -27.81
C THR A 621 4.15 -5.49 -27.28
N PRO A 622 5.30 -5.23 -27.92
CA PRO A 622 6.16 -4.10 -27.57
C PRO A 622 5.45 -2.74 -27.66
N TRP A 623 4.57 -2.56 -28.65
CA TRP A 623 3.78 -1.35 -28.78
C TRP A 623 2.83 -1.15 -27.57
N GLU A 624 2.10 -2.17 -27.19
CA GLU A 624 1.24 -2.14 -26.01
C GLU A 624 2.06 -1.89 -24.73
N ALA A 625 3.18 -2.60 -24.56
CA ALA A 625 4.03 -2.49 -23.38
C ALA A 625 4.57 -1.06 -23.19
N LYS A 626 5.03 -0.41 -24.26
CA LYS A 626 5.52 0.97 -24.22
C LYS A 626 4.40 1.94 -23.84
N GLY A 627 3.27 1.89 -24.52
CA GLY A 627 2.17 2.84 -24.30
C GLY A 627 1.48 2.68 -22.96
N LEU A 628 1.25 1.44 -22.50
CA LEU A 628 0.65 1.15 -21.20
C LEU A 628 1.57 1.51 -20.02
N MET A 629 2.88 1.22 -20.13
CA MET A 629 3.85 1.59 -19.09
C MET A 629 3.97 3.12 -18.99
N GLU A 630 3.94 3.83 -20.10
CA GLU A 630 3.90 5.29 -20.12
C GLU A 630 2.69 5.82 -19.34
N THR A 631 1.48 5.30 -19.63
CA THR A 631 0.25 5.67 -18.94
C THR A 631 0.29 5.31 -17.46
N ALA A 632 0.78 4.12 -17.11
CA ALA A 632 0.87 3.66 -15.73
C ALA A 632 1.80 4.54 -14.89
N LEU A 633 2.98 4.91 -15.43
CA LEU A 633 3.94 5.76 -14.73
C LEU A 633 3.53 7.25 -14.68
N MET A 634 2.63 7.70 -15.53
CA MET A 634 2.03 9.03 -15.46
C MET A 634 0.79 9.08 -14.57
N GLY A 635 0.13 7.97 -14.37
CA GLY A 635 -1.09 7.86 -13.58
C GLY A 635 -0.86 8.08 -12.08
N THR A 636 -1.95 8.35 -11.36
CA THR A 636 -1.95 8.49 -9.89
C THR A 636 -2.74 7.38 -9.19
N ASP A 637 -3.17 6.37 -9.94
CA ASP A 637 -3.86 5.18 -9.44
C ASP A 637 -2.91 3.98 -9.40
N PRO A 638 -3.17 2.99 -8.53
CA PRO A 638 -2.31 1.80 -8.43
C PRO A 638 -2.51 0.87 -9.64
N VAL A 639 -1.41 0.39 -10.21
CA VAL A 639 -1.41 -0.51 -11.36
C VAL A 639 -0.64 -1.77 -11.05
N VAL A 640 -1.27 -2.94 -11.21
CA VAL A 640 -0.59 -4.23 -11.31
C VAL A 640 -0.33 -4.51 -12.78
N PHE A 641 0.95 -4.55 -13.13
CA PHE A 641 1.42 -4.66 -14.52
C PHE A 641 2.00 -6.05 -14.75
N PHE A 642 1.21 -6.94 -15.33
CA PHE A 642 1.62 -8.31 -15.64
C PHE A 642 2.46 -8.39 -16.91
N GLU A 643 3.46 -9.25 -16.89
CA GLU A 643 4.41 -9.44 -18.00
C GLU A 643 4.63 -10.94 -18.24
N SER A 644 4.41 -11.42 -19.47
CA SER A 644 4.61 -12.84 -19.77
C SER A 644 6.08 -13.17 -20.01
N GLN A 645 6.58 -14.17 -19.28
CA GLN A 645 7.95 -14.70 -19.40
C GLN A 645 8.26 -15.23 -20.80
N ARG A 646 7.24 -15.55 -21.58
CA ARG A 646 7.38 -16.12 -22.94
C ARG A 646 7.73 -15.09 -24.01
N ILE A 647 7.41 -13.81 -23.79
CA ILE A 647 7.41 -12.80 -24.86
C ILE A 647 8.32 -11.60 -24.61
N TYR A 648 9.13 -11.58 -23.56
CA TYR A 648 10.09 -10.49 -23.33
C TYR A 648 11.03 -10.22 -24.51
N ASP A 649 11.42 -11.28 -25.25
CA ASP A 649 12.33 -11.19 -26.41
C ASP A 649 11.59 -11.15 -27.77
N VAL A 650 10.28 -10.96 -27.76
CA VAL A 650 9.47 -10.87 -28.99
C VAL A 650 9.39 -9.41 -29.44
N GLY A 651 9.69 -9.19 -30.71
CA GLY A 651 9.54 -7.87 -31.35
C GLY A 651 8.11 -7.59 -31.81
N GLU A 652 7.86 -6.36 -32.23
CA GLU A 652 6.56 -5.93 -32.74
C GLU A 652 6.19 -6.64 -34.04
N GLN A 653 4.96 -7.13 -34.17
CA GLN A 653 4.46 -7.87 -35.33
C GLN A 653 3.14 -7.32 -35.86
N PHE A 654 2.43 -6.50 -35.11
CA PHE A 654 1.04 -6.15 -35.39
C PHE A 654 0.83 -4.67 -35.69
N HIS A 655 1.64 -3.78 -35.08
CA HIS A 655 1.53 -2.35 -35.31
C HIS A 655 2.26 -1.96 -36.61
N GLU A 656 1.54 -1.28 -37.48
CA GLU A 656 2.09 -0.83 -38.76
C GLU A 656 3.28 0.12 -38.54
N GLY A 657 4.39 -0.15 -39.21
CA GLY A 657 5.64 0.60 -39.03
C GLY A 657 6.47 0.23 -37.82
N GLY A 658 6.01 -0.74 -37.02
CA GLY A 658 6.69 -1.17 -35.79
C GLY A 658 6.41 -0.23 -34.57
N VAL A 659 7.28 -0.24 -33.56
CA VAL A 659 7.10 0.59 -32.35
C VAL A 659 7.54 2.02 -32.62
N PRO A 660 6.68 3.05 -32.44
CA PRO A 660 7.09 4.46 -32.60
C PRO A 660 8.25 4.84 -31.69
N ALA A 661 9.17 5.65 -32.20
CA ALA A 661 10.29 6.18 -31.42
C ALA A 661 9.83 7.26 -30.44
N GLU A 662 8.81 8.01 -30.84
CA GLU A 662 8.18 9.05 -30.05
C GLU A 662 7.44 8.44 -28.85
N ARG A 663 7.20 9.27 -27.88
CA ARG A 663 6.38 8.93 -26.72
C ARG A 663 4.90 8.90 -27.11
N TYR A 664 4.18 7.91 -26.64
CA TYR A 664 2.74 7.81 -26.76
C TYR A 664 2.15 7.06 -25.56
N GLU A 665 0.88 7.27 -25.32
CA GLU A 665 0.13 6.61 -24.25
C GLU A 665 -0.95 5.72 -24.85
N ILE A 666 -1.26 4.62 -24.15
CA ILE A 666 -2.43 3.78 -24.40
C ILE A 666 -3.33 3.89 -23.18
N THR A 667 -4.60 4.18 -23.38
CA THR A 667 -5.58 4.29 -22.29
C THR A 667 -5.72 2.94 -21.60
N ILE A 668 -5.54 2.91 -20.28
CA ILE A 668 -5.86 1.71 -19.49
C ILE A 668 -7.38 1.54 -19.51
N GLY A 669 -7.83 0.45 -20.10
CA GLY A 669 -9.22 0.13 -20.40
C GLY A 669 -9.44 -0.28 -21.84
N ASP A 670 -8.63 0.22 -22.75
CA ASP A 670 -8.72 -0.10 -24.18
C ASP A 670 -8.36 -1.57 -24.47
N THR A 671 -8.71 -2.01 -25.66
CA THR A 671 -8.33 -3.30 -26.24
C THR A 671 -7.63 -3.09 -27.58
N ASN A 672 -6.79 -4.03 -28.01
CA ASN A 672 -6.06 -3.95 -29.27
C ASN A 672 -6.58 -4.98 -30.29
N LYS A 673 -7.18 -4.51 -31.37
CA LYS A 673 -7.54 -5.36 -32.49
C LYS A 673 -6.31 -5.60 -33.39
N VAL A 674 -5.79 -6.81 -33.35
CA VAL A 674 -4.55 -7.18 -34.10
C VAL A 674 -4.82 -7.84 -35.43
N ARG A 675 -6.04 -8.31 -35.69
CA ARG A 675 -6.45 -8.87 -36.98
C ARG A 675 -7.95 -8.66 -37.20
N ASP A 676 -8.34 -8.27 -38.40
CA ASP A 676 -9.73 -8.25 -38.82
C ASP A 676 -10.16 -9.60 -39.41
N GLY A 677 -11.37 -10.04 -39.06
CA GLY A 677 -12.01 -11.24 -39.55
C GLY A 677 -13.52 -11.15 -39.44
N LYS A 678 -14.24 -12.13 -39.95
CA LYS A 678 -15.70 -12.12 -40.04
C LYS A 678 -16.38 -13.42 -39.60
N ASP A 679 -15.59 -14.49 -39.33
CA ASP A 679 -16.16 -15.83 -39.16
C ASP A 679 -16.12 -16.30 -37.69
N VAL A 680 -15.12 -15.86 -36.93
CA VAL A 680 -14.96 -16.16 -35.49
C VAL A 680 -14.17 -15.07 -34.81
N THR A 681 -14.58 -14.69 -33.60
CA THR A 681 -13.83 -13.79 -32.69
C THR A 681 -12.90 -14.60 -31.80
N ILE A 682 -11.63 -14.22 -31.71
CA ILE A 682 -10.66 -14.78 -30.75
C ILE A 682 -10.20 -13.67 -29.82
N LEU A 683 -10.52 -13.76 -28.54
CA LEU A 683 -10.06 -12.85 -27.51
C LEU A 683 -8.85 -13.44 -26.79
N THR A 684 -7.81 -12.63 -26.56
CA THR A 684 -6.55 -13.12 -25.97
C THR A 684 -6.08 -12.24 -24.82
N ILE A 685 -5.30 -12.81 -23.90
CA ILE A 685 -4.52 -12.11 -22.88
C ILE A 685 -3.06 -12.61 -22.96
N GLY A 686 -2.10 -11.68 -22.92
CA GLY A 686 -0.67 -11.99 -22.83
C GLY A 686 -0.16 -12.87 -24.00
N ALA A 687 0.67 -13.85 -23.69
CA ALA A 687 1.34 -14.68 -24.71
C ALA A 687 0.38 -15.56 -25.54
N ALA A 688 -0.86 -15.77 -25.10
CA ALA A 688 -1.88 -16.50 -25.85
C ALA A 688 -2.18 -15.85 -27.22
N LEU A 689 -1.91 -14.54 -27.39
CA LEU A 689 -2.06 -13.82 -28.65
C LEU A 689 -1.33 -14.51 -29.80
N TYR A 690 -0.08 -14.92 -29.60
CA TYR A 690 0.73 -15.51 -30.66
C TYR A 690 0.20 -16.86 -31.13
N ARG A 691 -0.33 -17.67 -30.22
CA ARG A 691 -0.97 -18.96 -30.56
C ARG A 691 -2.33 -18.76 -31.24
N ALA A 692 -3.05 -17.71 -30.88
CA ALA A 692 -4.28 -17.33 -31.60
C ALA A 692 -3.99 -16.91 -33.03
N VAL A 693 -2.91 -16.20 -33.29
CA VAL A 693 -2.46 -15.81 -34.63
C VAL A 693 -2.08 -17.05 -35.46
N ASP A 694 -1.37 -18.01 -34.86
CA ASP A 694 -1.02 -19.26 -35.55
C ASP A 694 -2.27 -20.10 -35.88
N ALA A 695 -3.23 -20.17 -34.96
CA ALA A 695 -4.52 -20.81 -35.22
C ALA A 695 -5.31 -20.09 -36.31
N ALA A 696 -5.37 -18.75 -36.28
CA ALA A 696 -6.05 -17.94 -37.29
C ALA A 696 -5.44 -18.09 -38.69
N LYS A 697 -4.12 -18.21 -38.78
CA LYS A 697 -3.43 -18.52 -40.04
C LYS A 697 -3.87 -19.88 -40.59
N THR A 698 -3.91 -20.89 -39.75
CA THR A 698 -4.39 -22.23 -40.14
C THR A 698 -5.86 -22.21 -40.57
N LEU A 699 -6.72 -21.46 -39.85
CA LEU A 699 -8.14 -21.28 -40.21
C LEU A 699 -8.27 -20.65 -41.61
N SER A 700 -7.54 -19.58 -41.89
CA SER A 700 -7.58 -18.90 -43.18
C SER A 700 -7.05 -19.80 -44.33
N GLU A 701 -5.83 -20.38 -44.16
CA GLU A 701 -5.15 -21.13 -45.23
C GLU A 701 -5.83 -22.47 -45.53
N LYS A 702 -6.34 -23.19 -44.54
CA LYS A 702 -6.91 -24.54 -44.72
C LYS A 702 -8.41 -24.57 -44.84
N TYR A 703 -9.12 -23.64 -44.15
CA TYR A 703 -10.58 -23.69 -44.03
C TYR A 703 -11.28 -22.46 -44.60
N GLY A 704 -10.52 -21.45 -45.08
CA GLY A 704 -11.10 -20.21 -45.62
C GLY A 704 -11.87 -19.39 -44.62
N MET A 705 -11.59 -19.57 -43.32
CA MET A 705 -12.23 -18.84 -42.20
C MET A 705 -11.31 -17.72 -41.71
N GLU A 706 -11.86 -16.52 -41.59
CA GLU A 706 -11.15 -15.33 -41.14
C GLU A 706 -11.49 -14.98 -39.68
N ALA A 707 -10.51 -15.13 -38.82
CA ALA A 707 -10.65 -14.80 -37.42
C ALA A 707 -10.42 -13.31 -37.15
N ASP A 708 -11.32 -12.71 -36.34
CA ASP A 708 -11.20 -11.38 -35.77
C ASP A 708 -10.49 -11.52 -34.41
N ILE A 709 -9.25 -10.99 -34.27
CA ILE A 709 -8.43 -11.18 -33.08
C ILE A 709 -8.32 -9.87 -32.29
N ILE A 710 -8.74 -9.90 -31.03
CA ILE A 710 -8.63 -8.77 -30.12
C ILE A 710 -7.80 -9.19 -28.90
N ASN A 711 -6.71 -8.47 -28.63
CA ASN A 711 -5.93 -8.64 -27.42
C ASN A 711 -6.48 -7.74 -26.30
N ILE A 712 -6.82 -8.35 -25.16
CA ILE A 712 -7.23 -7.67 -23.93
C ILE A 712 -5.96 -7.37 -23.14
N HIS A 713 -5.39 -6.19 -23.34
CA HIS A 713 -4.18 -5.75 -22.64
C HIS A 713 -4.47 -4.93 -21.36
N SER A 714 -5.74 -4.58 -21.13
CA SER A 714 -6.24 -3.96 -19.91
C SER A 714 -7.39 -4.79 -19.38
N LEU A 715 -7.21 -5.39 -18.19
CA LEU A 715 -8.22 -6.23 -17.57
C LEU A 715 -9.15 -5.41 -16.68
N VAL A 716 -8.61 -4.45 -15.94
CA VAL A 716 -9.37 -3.56 -15.05
C VAL A 716 -8.83 -2.12 -15.19
N PRO A 717 -9.70 -1.19 -15.62
CA PRO A 717 -11.01 -1.40 -16.24
C PRO A 717 -10.90 -2.11 -17.60
N LEU A 718 -12.02 -2.54 -18.16
CA LEU A 718 -12.11 -3.10 -19.50
C LEU A 718 -13.24 -2.44 -20.30
N ASP A 719 -12.92 -1.85 -21.45
CA ASP A 719 -13.90 -1.37 -22.43
C ASP A 719 -14.34 -2.52 -23.35
N TYR A 720 -15.61 -2.88 -23.28
CA TYR A 720 -16.18 -3.96 -24.06
C TYR A 720 -16.62 -3.56 -25.48
N THR A 721 -16.50 -2.29 -25.88
CA THR A 721 -17.02 -1.78 -27.17
C THR A 721 -16.53 -2.63 -28.34
N ASN A 722 -15.23 -2.73 -28.54
CA ASN A 722 -14.65 -3.52 -29.63
C ASN A 722 -14.98 -5.02 -29.53
N ILE A 723 -15.06 -5.54 -28.29
CA ILE A 723 -15.39 -6.96 -28.05
C ILE A 723 -16.83 -7.25 -28.49
N PHE A 724 -17.79 -6.46 -28.06
CA PHE A 724 -19.20 -6.66 -28.42
C PHE A 724 -19.46 -6.44 -29.92
N GLU A 725 -18.80 -5.45 -30.55
CA GLU A 725 -18.86 -5.27 -32.00
C GLU A 725 -18.37 -6.49 -32.78
N SER A 726 -17.23 -7.04 -32.36
CA SER A 726 -16.66 -8.24 -32.96
C SER A 726 -17.56 -9.46 -32.78
N VAL A 727 -18.09 -9.67 -31.58
CA VAL A 727 -18.99 -10.79 -31.28
C VAL A 727 -20.28 -10.72 -32.10
N ARG A 728 -20.91 -9.51 -32.20
CA ARG A 728 -22.10 -9.30 -33.02
C ARG A 728 -21.85 -9.56 -34.50
N LYS A 729 -20.65 -9.23 -34.97
CA LYS A 729 -20.24 -9.49 -36.37
C LYS A 729 -20.06 -10.98 -36.70
N THR A 730 -19.48 -11.74 -35.75
CA THR A 730 -19.05 -13.13 -36.03
C THR A 730 -19.99 -14.20 -35.46
N GLY A 731 -20.80 -13.90 -34.50
CA GLY A 731 -21.69 -14.84 -33.78
C GLY A 731 -20.95 -15.94 -33.00
N LYS A 732 -19.64 -16.01 -33.07
CA LYS A 732 -18.81 -17.11 -32.51
C LYS A 732 -17.60 -16.52 -31.79
N VAL A 733 -17.38 -16.92 -30.54
CA VAL A 733 -16.28 -16.38 -29.73
C VAL A 733 -15.53 -17.45 -28.96
N ILE A 734 -14.21 -17.37 -29.01
CA ILE A 734 -13.30 -18.16 -28.20
C ILE A 734 -12.37 -17.23 -27.43
N LEU A 735 -12.15 -17.53 -26.15
CA LEU A 735 -11.37 -16.71 -25.24
C LEU A 735 -10.16 -17.53 -24.77
N VAL A 736 -8.96 -17.01 -24.96
CA VAL A 736 -7.71 -17.75 -24.75
C VAL A 736 -6.77 -17.00 -23.81
N SER A 737 -6.30 -17.67 -22.76
CA SER A 737 -5.28 -17.13 -21.84
C SER A 737 -4.40 -18.25 -21.27
N ASP A 738 -3.22 -17.88 -20.75
CA ASP A 738 -2.32 -18.81 -20.07
C ASP A 738 -2.75 -19.10 -18.62
N ALA A 739 -3.77 -18.41 -18.10
CA ALA A 739 -4.37 -18.74 -16.80
C ALA A 739 -5.11 -20.08 -16.82
N CYS A 740 -5.18 -20.77 -15.70
CA CYS A 740 -6.04 -21.93 -15.57
C CYS A 740 -7.46 -21.60 -16.01
N ALA A 741 -8.08 -22.47 -16.81
CA ALA A 741 -9.42 -22.22 -17.34
C ALA A 741 -10.45 -21.93 -16.23
N ARG A 742 -10.35 -22.64 -15.09
CA ARG A 742 -11.22 -22.42 -13.93
C ARG A 742 -10.87 -21.12 -13.22
N GLY A 743 -11.86 -20.23 -13.08
CA GLY A 743 -11.71 -18.98 -12.34
C GLY A 743 -10.82 -17.93 -13.01
N SER A 744 -10.49 -18.10 -14.31
CA SER A 744 -9.76 -17.08 -15.06
C SER A 744 -10.63 -15.85 -15.32
N PHE A 745 -9.99 -14.71 -15.57
CA PHE A 745 -10.67 -13.47 -15.97
C PHE A 745 -11.52 -13.65 -17.25
N MET A 746 -11.08 -14.55 -18.15
CA MET A 746 -11.84 -14.88 -19.37
C MET A 746 -13.24 -15.45 -19.11
N ASN A 747 -13.49 -16.07 -17.95
CA ASN A 747 -14.84 -16.52 -17.59
C ASN A 747 -15.78 -15.35 -17.29
N ASP A 748 -15.28 -14.28 -16.69
CA ASP A 748 -16.06 -13.05 -16.46
C ASP A 748 -16.37 -12.35 -17.79
N VAL A 749 -15.39 -12.26 -18.68
CA VAL A 749 -15.57 -11.73 -20.05
C VAL A 749 -16.62 -12.57 -20.80
N ALA A 750 -16.54 -13.89 -20.75
CA ALA A 750 -17.52 -14.79 -21.39
C ALA A 750 -18.93 -14.59 -20.84
N ARG A 751 -19.08 -14.40 -19.53
CA ARG A 751 -20.37 -14.08 -18.89
C ARG A 751 -20.91 -12.73 -19.40
N ASN A 752 -20.10 -11.70 -19.45
CA ASN A 752 -20.51 -10.37 -19.93
C ASN A 752 -20.93 -10.42 -21.42
N ILE A 753 -20.17 -11.16 -22.27
CA ILE A 753 -20.56 -11.40 -23.66
C ILE A 753 -21.92 -12.10 -23.74
N THR A 754 -22.14 -13.15 -22.96
CA THR A 754 -23.41 -13.85 -22.92
C THR A 754 -24.56 -12.94 -22.49
N GLU A 755 -24.35 -12.07 -21.52
CA GLU A 755 -25.37 -11.14 -21.02
C GLU A 755 -25.74 -10.06 -22.05
N HIS A 756 -24.76 -9.52 -22.76
CA HIS A 756 -24.94 -8.34 -23.63
C HIS A 756 -25.05 -8.66 -25.12
N CYS A 757 -24.69 -9.87 -25.55
CA CYS A 757 -24.72 -10.29 -26.94
C CYS A 757 -25.48 -11.64 -27.15
N PHE A 758 -26.38 -12.02 -26.23
CA PHE A 758 -27.06 -13.33 -26.27
C PHE A 758 -27.76 -13.62 -27.61
N ASP A 759 -28.48 -12.63 -28.13
CA ASP A 759 -29.24 -12.75 -29.38
C ASP A 759 -28.35 -12.78 -30.65
N ASP A 760 -27.06 -12.41 -30.50
CA ASP A 760 -26.08 -12.39 -31.60
C ASP A 760 -25.18 -13.64 -31.61
N LEU A 761 -25.31 -14.52 -30.62
CA LEU A 761 -24.46 -15.71 -30.48
C LEU A 761 -25.03 -16.95 -31.19
N ASP A 762 -24.24 -17.54 -32.09
CA ASP A 762 -24.53 -18.82 -32.74
C ASP A 762 -24.20 -20.02 -31.83
N ALA A 763 -23.31 -19.83 -30.85
CA ALA A 763 -22.87 -20.84 -29.89
C ALA A 763 -22.45 -20.19 -28.56
N PRO A 764 -22.43 -20.91 -27.44
CA PRO A 764 -21.90 -20.36 -26.18
C PRO A 764 -20.44 -19.93 -26.32
N PRO A 765 -20.00 -18.84 -25.64
CA PRO A 765 -18.58 -18.46 -25.58
C PRO A 765 -17.71 -19.61 -25.04
N VAL A 766 -16.59 -19.89 -25.68
CA VAL A 766 -15.69 -21.00 -25.33
C VAL A 766 -14.39 -20.48 -24.72
N VAL A 767 -14.10 -20.85 -23.48
CA VAL A 767 -12.86 -20.50 -22.79
C VAL A 767 -11.82 -21.61 -22.95
N VAL A 768 -10.66 -21.28 -23.46
CA VAL A 768 -9.48 -22.14 -23.61
C VAL A 768 -8.36 -21.56 -22.74
N GLY A 769 -8.12 -22.18 -21.60
CA GLY A 769 -7.06 -21.80 -20.65
C GLY A 769 -6.07 -22.92 -20.42
N ALA A 770 -5.07 -22.67 -19.61
CA ALA A 770 -4.20 -23.72 -19.08
C ALA A 770 -5.02 -24.78 -18.34
N LYS A 771 -4.47 -25.97 -18.24
CA LYS A 771 -5.11 -27.07 -17.53
C LYS A 771 -5.28 -26.72 -16.04
N ASN A 772 -6.32 -27.25 -15.42
CA ASN A 772 -6.56 -27.09 -13.96
C ASN A 772 -5.62 -28.00 -13.13
N TRP A 773 -4.37 -28.03 -13.50
CA TRP A 773 -3.29 -28.79 -12.84
C TRP A 773 -2.30 -27.83 -12.19
N ILE A 774 -1.43 -28.37 -11.36
CA ILE A 774 -0.22 -27.68 -10.95
C ILE A 774 0.70 -27.56 -12.18
N THR A 775 1.29 -26.37 -12.41
CA THR A 775 2.18 -26.16 -13.57
C THR A 775 3.33 -27.16 -13.54
N PRO A 776 3.52 -27.94 -14.61
CA PRO A 776 4.58 -28.95 -14.68
C PRO A 776 5.95 -28.34 -14.98
N PRO A 777 7.03 -29.14 -14.95
CA PRO A 777 8.32 -28.77 -15.51
C PRO A 777 8.22 -28.35 -16.99
N PHE A 778 9.19 -27.58 -17.46
CA PHE A 778 9.21 -26.97 -18.81
C PHE A 778 8.99 -27.97 -19.95
N GLU A 779 9.51 -29.19 -19.81
CA GLU A 779 9.40 -30.26 -20.80
C GLU A 779 7.93 -30.65 -21.10
N PHE A 780 7.00 -30.26 -20.23
CA PHE A 780 5.59 -30.55 -20.37
C PHE A 780 4.73 -29.30 -20.59
N ASP A 781 5.36 -28.13 -20.81
CA ASP A 781 4.63 -26.86 -21.01
C ASP A 781 3.59 -26.93 -22.13
N GLU A 782 3.90 -27.64 -23.25
CA GLU A 782 2.99 -27.81 -24.39
C GLU A 782 1.71 -28.60 -24.06
N PHE A 783 1.76 -29.44 -23.05
CA PHE A 783 0.60 -30.19 -22.57
C PHE A 783 -0.22 -29.45 -21.52
N PHE A 784 0.32 -28.35 -20.99
CA PHE A 784 -0.30 -27.60 -19.91
C PHE A 784 -0.90 -26.27 -20.38
N PHE A 785 -0.15 -25.48 -21.14
CA PHE A 785 -0.62 -24.19 -21.65
C PHE A 785 -1.32 -24.33 -23.01
N PRO A 786 -2.33 -23.46 -23.31
CA PRO A 786 -3.01 -23.49 -24.58
C PRO A 786 -2.05 -23.47 -25.80
N GLN A 787 -2.31 -24.30 -26.78
CA GLN A 787 -1.62 -24.37 -28.06
C GLN A 787 -2.55 -23.92 -29.19
N ALA A 788 -2.01 -23.62 -30.37
CA ALA A 788 -2.82 -23.29 -31.55
C ALA A 788 -3.77 -24.44 -31.91
N SER A 789 -3.34 -25.70 -31.74
CA SER A 789 -4.18 -26.88 -31.95
C SER A 789 -5.37 -26.92 -31.01
N TRP A 790 -5.22 -26.54 -29.75
CA TRP A 790 -6.34 -26.51 -28.78
C TRP A 790 -7.41 -25.49 -29.15
N ILE A 791 -7.00 -24.37 -29.74
CA ILE A 791 -7.92 -23.35 -30.29
C ILE A 791 -8.69 -23.91 -31.46
N LEU A 792 -8.01 -24.62 -32.38
CA LEU A 792 -8.65 -25.28 -33.55
C LEU A 792 -9.61 -26.40 -33.10
N ASP A 793 -9.20 -27.22 -32.14
CA ASP A 793 -10.05 -28.26 -31.53
C ASP A 793 -11.34 -27.65 -30.94
N ALA A 794 -11.21 -26.61 -30.15
CA ALA A 794 -12.33 -25.94 -29.52
C ALA A 794 -13.27 -25.26 -30.52
N ILE A 795 -12.74 -24.69 -31.61
CA ILE A 795 -13.55 -24.17 -32.73
C ILE A 795 -14.29 -25.31 -33.42
N HIS A 796 -13.59 -26.39 -33.78
CA HIS A 796 -14.17 -27.54 -34.47
C HIS A 796 -15.30 -28.23 -33.67
N GLU A 797 -15.04 -28.47 -32.40
CA GLU A 797 -15.94 -29.24 -31.55
C GLU A 797 -17.13 -28.43 -30.99
N LYS A 798 -16.95 -27.12 -30.82
CA LYS A 798 -17.91 -26.31 -30.02
C LYS A 798 -18.51 -25.11 -30.74
N LEU A 799 -17.89 -24.61 -31.80
CA LEU A 799 -18.36 -23.44 -32.53
C LEU A 799 -18.80 -23.78 -33.95
N VAL A 800 -17.94 -24.38 -34.77
CA VAL A 800 -18.21 -24.72 -36.17
C VAL A 800 -17.33 -25.88 -36.60
N PRO A 801 -17.90 -27.00 -37.11
CA PRO A 801 -17.11 -28.11 -37.61
C PRO A 801 -16.17 -27.72 -38.78
N LEU A 802 -14.88 -28.03 -38.67
CA LEU A 802 -13.87 -27.78 -39.69
C LEU A 802 -13.79 -29.01 -40.63
N PRO A 803 -14.01 -28.88 -41.93
CA PRO A 803 -14.06 -30.02 -42.85
C PRO A 803 -12.75 -30.82 -42.90
N GLY A 804 -12.81 -32.12 -42.53
CA GLY A 804 -11.64 -33.00 -42.57
C GLY A 804 -10.64 -32.79 -41.43
N TYR A 805 -10.98 -31.98 -40.42
CA TYR A 805 -10.19 -31.81 -39.20
C TYR A 805 -10.45 -32.95 -38.22
N THR A 806 -9.42 -33.38 -37.56
CA THR A 806 -9.50 -34.32 -36.43
C THR A 806 -8.90 -33.67 -35.22
N ALA A 807 -9.66 -33.57 -34.15
CA ALA A 807 -9.16 -32.98 -32.89
C ALA A 807 -8.09 -33.89 -32.26
N GLU A 808 -6.94 -33.30 -31.94
CA GLU A 808 -5.76 -34.03 -31.47
C GLU A 808 -5.43 -33.81 -30.01
N ALA A 809 -5.76 -32.64 -29.48
CA ALA A 809 -5.18 -32.17 -28.21
C ALA A 809 -6.13 -32.23 -27.00
N ASN A 810 -7.45 -32.36 -27.23
CA ASN A 810 -8.44 -32.33 -26.15
C ASN A 810 -9.07 -33.69 -25.83
N SER A 811 -8.64 -34.76 -26.45
CA SER A 811 -9.32 -36.05 -26.44
C SER A 811 -8.77 -37.06 -25.42
N CYS A 812 -8.01 -36.63 -24.39
CA CYS A 812 -7.72 -37.63 -23.37
C CYS A 812 -8.93 -37.82 -22.46
N ASP A 813 -9.36 -39.07 -22.33
CA ASP A 813 -10.49 -39.48 -21.49
C ASP A 813 -10.37 -39.01 -20.03
N GLU A 814 -9.14 -38.92 -19.52
CA GLU A 814 -8.84 -38.43 -18.17
C GLU A 814 -9.12 -36.94 -18.02
N GLN A 815 -8.85 -36.14 -19.05
CA GLN A 815 -9.17 -34.71 -19.02
C GLN A 815 -10.67 -34.47 -19.11
N GLU A 816 -11.38 -35.21 -19.94
CA GLU A 816 -12.82 -35.11 -20.02
C GLU A 816 -13.47 -35.62 -18.73
N ALA A 817 -12.94 -36.67 -18.12
CA ALA A 817 -13.38 -37.14 -16.82
C ALA A 817 -13.14 -36.10 -15.71
N LEU A 818 -11.96 -35.43 -15.73
CA LEU A 818 -11.63 -34.35 -14.81
C LEU A 818 -12.52 -33.10 -15.03
N ARG A 819 -12.79 -32.74 -16.28
CA ARG A 819 -13.72 -31.67 -16.64
C ARG A 819 -15.14 -31.98 -16.17
N ARG A 820 -15.63 -33.18 -16.37
CA ARG A 820 -16.96 -33.63 -15.95
C ARG A 820 -17.08 -33.76 -14.43
N SER A 821 -16.04 -34.25 -13.74
CA SER A 821 -16.03 -34.33 -12.28
C SER A 821 -16.07 -32.95 -11.62
N LYS A 822 -15.65 -31.90 -12.36
CA LYS A 822 -15.66 -30.50 -11.94
C LYS A 822 -16.84 -29.72 -12.49
N ALA A 823 -17.76 -30.32 -13.18
CA ALA A 823 -18.98 -29.66 -13.66
C ALA A 823 -19.79 -29.05 -12.51
N GLY A 824 -19.56 -29.46 -11.31
CA GLY A 824 -20.10 -28.86 -10.11
C GLY A 824 -19.09 -28.13 -9.22
N VAL A 825 -17.90 -27.88 -9.71
CA VAL A 825 -16.85 -27.22 -8.92
C VAL A 825 -16.41 -25.96 -9.61
#